data_aa24215de399d0cc0e6dcd0b3b4395f0
#
_entry.id   aa24215de399d0cc0e6dcd0b3b4395f0
#
_cell.length_a   1.000
_cell.length_b   1.000
_cell.length_c   1.000
_cell.angle_alpha   90.00
_cell.angle_beta   90.00
_cell.angle_gamma   90.00
#
_symmetry.space_group_name_H-M   'P 1'
#
loop_
_entity.id
_entity.type
_entity.pdbx_description
1 polymer ?
#
loop_
_entity_poly.entity_id
_entity_poly.type
_entity_poly.pdbx_seq_one_letter_code
_entity_poly.pdbx_strand_id
1 'polypeptide(L)'
;MNKIFDSTLEHKKTVVAVFCVIFIACAVLAIFVPVNYKLESYLPADAESTKALQIMENEFSDTVPNARVAVFNVEISQAIEYKKEIENIDGVESVLWLDDAADLIVPVETLDKTMVETYYKDKNAVFSVTVKEGTESKTVKQIRELIGDNGAVSGEAALNANSQDMTVFESLKAFAFLIPLIIIILLISTSSWIEPVLFLAAIGVAVVINMGTNIFFGQVSFITQSISPILQMAVSLDYAIFLLRAFSEFRQTHEPKEAMRLAQRRALPAVAASAMTTLLGFLALCFMRFGIGSDLGINLVKGVSLSFISVMIFLPPLTLCCIKLLDKTRHKEFKPKLGGISKFVIKIRIPIMILMLALIIPSFIVQDHNKFTYGLGALETSSRAGQDEIKINETFGRSVPTVVLVPKGDTGREDELCKKLGDMQAVTSVVSYTTAVGSQIPQDFLDSAVTKNFYSDNYSRIILYADTETEGDEAFTLVENTRSLASEYYGDKALTLGESVSLYDIKNVVNADSTFINILAIVLIGLVVLFTFKSLSLPLILLLTIEGAIWINLAITYFSGSPLCYIGFLVISTVQLGATVDYAILFTDNYLRYRKDNKPKDAAQKTLVHTMPAIIISAAILSLAGFIVGLVSTNDVVSQLGYLLGRGALLSAASVLLFLPALTSISDKFVGVTTLKRRDDK
;
A
#
# COMPACT_ATOMS: atom_id res chain seq x y z
N MET A 1 -24.71 -21.10 15.61
CA MET A 1 -23.61 -21.63 14.83
C MET A 1 -23.69 -23.15 14.62
N ASN A 2 -23.87 -23.99 15.65
CA ASN A 2 -23.93 -25.45 15.46
C ASN A 2 -24.98 -25.92 14.45
N LYS A 3 -26.20 -25.36 14.45
CA LYS A 3 -27.26 -25.67 13.46
C LYS A 3 -26.86 -25.27 12.02
N ILE A 4 -26.10 -24.17 11.86
CA ILE A 4 -25.61 -23.75 10.54
C ILE A 4 -24.59 -24.76 10.00
N PHE A 5 -23.62 -25.19 10.83
CA PHE A 5 -22.63 -26.19 10.43
C PHE A 5 -23.27 -27.50 10.07
N ASP A 6 -24.24 -27.99 10.87
CA ASP A 6 -24.95 -29.22 10.57
C ASP A 6 -25.69 -29.13 9.22
N SER A 7 -26.39 -28.01 8.97
CA SER A 7 -27.10 -27.76 7.71
C SER A 7 -26.16 -27.68 6.50
N THR A 8 -24.97 -27.04 6.64
CA THR A 8 -24.00 -26.95 5.53
C THR A 8 -23.40 -28.30 5.16
N LEU A 9 -23.18 -29.18 6.14
CA LEU A 9 -22.68 -30.54 5.91
C LEU A 9 -23.76 -31.47 5.32
N GLU A 10 -25.03 -31.22 5.60
CA GLU A 10 -26.17 -31.95 5.01
C GLU A 10 -26.38 -31.60 3.54
N HIS A 11 -26.34 -30.30 3.21
CA HIS A 11 -26.55 -29.79 1.87
C HIS A 11 -25.24 -29.47 1.13
N LYS A 12 -24.19 -30.29 1.31
CA LYS A 12 -22.83 -30.02 0.84
C LYS A 12 -22.73 -29.64 -0.65
N LYS A 13 -23.49 -30.29 -1.55
CA LYS A 13 -23.47 -29.99 -2.98
C LYS A 13 -24.10 -28.65 -3.29
N THR A 14 -25.17 -28.28 -2.59
CA THR A 14 -25.86 -26.99 -2.76
C THR A 14 -24.98 -25.85 -2.29
N VAL A 15 -24.31 -26.02 -1.15
CA VAL A 15 -23.36 -25.00 -0.62
C VAL A 15 -22.23 -24.77 -1.60
N VAL A 16 -21.60 -25.85 -2.11
CA VAL A 16 -20.53 -25.74 -3.12
C VAL A 16 -21.04 -25.03 -4.38
N ALA A 17 -22.23 -25.40 -4.88
CA ALA A 17 -22.82 -24.79 -6.08
C ALA A 17 -23.10 -23.29 -5.87
N VAL A 18 -23.63 -22.88 -4.72
CA VAL A 18 -23.89 -21.46 -4.38
C VAL A 18 -22.58 -20.66 -4.37
N PHE A 19 -21.52 -21.16 -3.72
CA PHE A 19 -20.22 -20.48 -3.72
C PHE A 19 -19.61 -20.40 -5.12
N CYS A 20 -19.76 -21.43 -5.96
CA CYS A 20 -19.32 -21.39 -7.36
C CYS A 20 -20.08 -20.32 -8.18
N VAL A 21 -21.38 -20.18 -7.98
CA VAL A 21 -22.18 -19.13 -8.66
C VAL A 21 -21.74 -17.74 -8.22
N ILE A 22 -21.58 -17.52 -6.91
CA ILE A 22 -21.10 -16.25 -6.36
C ILE A 22 -19.69 -15.94 -6.89
N PHE A 23 -18.80 -16.94 -6.92
CA PHE A 23 -17.45 -16.81 -7.45
C PHE A 23 -17.46 -16.33 -8.91
N ILE A 24 -18.26 -16.97 -9.78
CA ILE A 24 -18.35 -16.59 -11.19
C ILE A 24 -18.93 -15.17 -11.34
N ALA A 25 -19.97 -14.83 -10.59
CA ALA A 25 -20.55 -13.48 -10.60
C ALA A 25 -19.51 -12.43 -10.16
N CYS A 26 -18.81 -12.68 -9.05
CA CYS A 26 -17.79 -11.76 -8.53
C CYS A 26 -16.55 -11.70 -9.44
N ALA A 27 -16.18 -12.78 -10.12
CA ALA A 27 -15.08 -12.77 -11.10
C ALA A 27 -15.40 -11.85 -12.29
N VAL A 28 -16.66 -11.84 -12.74
CA VAL A 28 -17.11 -10.89 -13.77
C VAL A 28 -17.12 -9.46 -13.23
N LEU A 29 -17.66 -9.24 -12.03
CA LEU A 29 -17.71 -7.90 -11.42
C LEU A 29 -16.31 -7.31 -11.17
N ALA A 30 -15.34 -8.14 -10.83
CA ALA A 30 -13.97 -7.70 -10.58
C ALA A 30 -13.30 -7.02 -11.78
N ILE A 31 -13.72 -7.37 -13.00
CA ILE A 31 -13.20 -6.76 -14.25
C ILE A 31 -13.68 -5.30 -14.39
N PHE A 32 -14.81 -4.97 -13.80
CA PHE A 32 -15.43 -3.65 -13.89
C PHE A 32 -15.13 -2.73 -12.70
N VAL A 33 -14.30 -3.17 -11.76
CA VAL A 33 -13.89 -2.34 -10.61
C VAL A 33 -12.91 -1.27 -11.09
N PRO A 34 -13.24 0.03 -10.99
CA PRO A 34 -12.30 1.09 -11.34
C PRO A 34 -11.11 1.12 -10.38
N VAL A 35 -9.92 1.33 -10.93
CA VAL A 35 -8.67 1.48 -10.15
C VAL A 35 -8.19 2.91 -10.26
N ASN A 36 -7.95 3.56 -9.13
CA ASN A 36 -7.43 4.91 -9.06
C ASN A 36 -5.92 4.89 -8.80
N TYR A 37 -5.16 5.58 -9.66
CA TYR A 37 -3.70 5.66 -9.63
C TYR A 37 -3.18 6.96 -9.04
N LYS A 38 -4.05 7.95 -8.80
CA LYS A 38 -3.69 9.28 -8.28
C LYS A 38 -3.69 9.30 -6.76
N LEU A 39 -2.54 9.62 -6.16
CA LEU A 39 -2.40 9.69 -4.70
C LEU A 39 -3.15 10.88 -4.11
N GLU A 40 -3.16 12.01 -4.81
CA GLU A 40 -3.82 13.24 -4.38
C GLU A 40 -5.35 13.08 -4.21
N SER A 41 -5.98 12.19 -4.98
CA SER A 41 -7.43 11.88 -4.85
C SER A 41 -7.79 11.27 -3.48
N TYR A 42 -6.80 10.83 -2.73
CA TYR A 42 -6.98 10.24 -1.40
C TYR A 42 -6.68 11.21 -0.25
N LEU A 43 -6.35 12.46 -0.57
CA LEU A 43 -6.25 13.52 0.43
C LEU A 43 -7.64 13.88 0.99
N PRO A 44 -7.73 14.24 2.26
CA PRO A 44 -9.00 14.68 2.84
C PRO A 44 -9.49 15.99 2.19
N ALA A 45 -10.81 16.15 2.13
CA ALA A 45 -11.44 17.31 1.49
C ALA A 45 -11.08 18.67 2.14
N ASP A 46 -10.59 18.66 3.37
CA ASP A 46 -10.13 19.85 4.08
C ASP A 46 -8.67 20.21 3.81
N ALA A 47 -7.91 19.38 3.09
CA ALA A 47 -6.55 19.71 2.67
C ALA A 47 -6.54 20.90 1.71
N GLU A 48 -5.49 21.73 1.79
CA GLU A 48 -5.39 22.96 1.01
C GLU A 48 -5.30 22.66 -0.49
N SER A 49 -4.45 21.72 -0.88
CA SER A 49 -4.32 21.28 -2.27
C SER A 49 -5.62 20.71 -2.85
N THR A 50 -6.40 19.96 -2.05
CA THR A 50 -7.71 19.45 -2.47
C THR A 50 -8.71 20.55 -2.74
N LYS A 51 -8.76 21.57 -1.87
CA LYS A 51 -9.62 22.76 -2.08
C LYS A 51 -9.20 23.54 -3.32
N ALA A 52 -7.89 23.75 -3.49
CA ALA A 52 -7.34 24.43 -4.64
C ALA A 52 -7.66 23.69 -5.95
N LEU A 53 -7.53 22.36 -5.96
CA LEU A 53 -7.87 21.54 -7.11
C LEU A 53 -9.35 21.66 -7.49
N GLN A 54 -10.26 21.62 -6.52
CA GLN A 54 -11.69 21.80 -6.75
C GLN A 54 -12.03 23.18 -7.36
N ILE A 55 -11.33 24.25 -6.94
CA ILE A 55 -11.48 25.58 -7.54
C ILE A 55 -10.95 25.59 -8.96
N MET A 56 -9.79 24.98 -9.21
CA MET A 56 -9.24 24.85 -10.56
C MET A 56 -10.21 24.16 -11.53
N GLU A 57 -10.76 23.02 -11.14
CA GLU A 57 -11.70 22.25 -11.96
C GLU A 57 -13.02 22.97 -12.21
N ASN A 58 -13.50 23.75 -11.24
CA ASN A 58 -14.80 24.42 -11.35
C ASN A 58 -14.73 25.81 -12.01
N GLU A 59 -13.64 26.52 -11.86
CA GLU A 59 -13.55 27.92 -12.27
C GLU A 59 -12.60 28.18 -13.46
N PHE A 60 -11.64 27.30 -13.71
CA PHE A 60 -10.72 27.41 -14.84
C PHE A 60 -11.04 26.37 -15.90
N SER A 61 -11.05 26.81 -17.18
CA SER A 61 -11.37 25.93 -18.31
C SER A 61 -10.22 25.03 -18.72
N ASP A 62 -8.99 25.42 -18.38
CA ASP A 62 -7.78 24.70 -18.75
C ASP A 62 -7.12 24.12 -17.51
N THR A 63 -6.82 22.84 -17.55
CA THR A 63 -6.05 22.13 -16.52
C THR A 63 -4.56 22.47 -16.66
N VAL A 64 -3.80 22.28 -15.57
CA VAL A 64 -2.33 22.46 -15.59
C VAL A 64 -1.71 21.33 -16.39
N PRO A 65 -0.70 21.61 -17.25
CA PRO A 65 0.02 20.57 -17.95
C PRO A 65 0.58 19.51 -16.99
N ASN A 66 0.29 18.24 -17.28
CA ASN A 66 0.67 17.09 -16.46
C ASN A 66 1.65 16.14 -17.16
N ALA A 67 2.08 16.52 -18.38
CA ALA A 67 3.10 15.80 -19.13
C ALA A 67 4.07 16.77 -19.83
N ARG A 68 5.34 16.35 -19.91
CA ARG A 68 6.39 16.99 -20.73
C ARG A 68 6.75 16.01 -21.85
N VAL A 69 6.58 16.45 -23.08
CA VAL A 69 6.92 15.66 -24.27
C VAL A 69 8.11 16.32 -24.97
N ALA A 70 9.26 15.66 -24.99
CA ALA A 70 10.42 16.15 -25.68
C ALA A 70 10.64 15.43 -27.01
N VAL A 71 11.06 16.16 -28.03
CA VAL A 71 11.52 15.61 -29.31
C VAL A 71 12.90 16.19 -29.60
N PHE A 72 13.85 15.29 -29.81
CA PHE A 72 15.26 15.65 -29.93
C PHE A 72 15.68 15.78 -31.40
N ASN A 73 16.64 16.68 -31.65
CA ASN A 73 17.24 16.95 -32.96
C ASN A 73 16.21 17.32 -34.04
N VAL A 74 15.36 18.30 -33.72
CA VAL A 74 14.30 18.83 -34.60
C VAL A 74 14.49 20.33 -34.90
N GLU A 75 14.14 20.76 -36.10
CA GLU A 75 14.05 22.17 -36.44
C GLU A 75 12.71 22.75 -35.97
N ILE A 76 12.62 24.08 -35.79
CA ILE A 76 11.42 24.77 -35.30
C ILE A 76 10.16 24.43 -36.12
N SER A 77 10.30 24.34 -37.44
CA SER A 77 9.20 23.98 -38.35
C SER A 77 8.65 22.57 -38.08
N GLN A 78 9.56 21.62 -37.80
CA GLN A 78 9.20 20.26 -37.45
C GLN A 78 8.56 20.20 -36.05
N ALA A 79 9.05 21.01 -35.11
CA ALA A 79 8.45 21.09 -33.78
C ALA A 79 6.99 21.59 -33.80
N ILE A 80 6.69 22.57 -34.70
CA ILE A 80 5.31 23.03 -34.93
C ILE A 80 4.41 21.90 -35.50
N GLU A 81 4.98 21.06 -36.36
CA GLU A 81 4.29 19.90 -36.93
C GLU A 81 4.00 18.86 -35.85
N TYR A 82 4.99 18.51 -35.01
CA TYR A 82 4.82 17.62 -33.86
C TYR A 82 3.77 18.15 -32.88
N LYS A 83 3.78 19.48 -32.59
CA LYS A 83 2.73 20.08 -31.73
C LYS A 83 1.34 19.78 -32.25
N LYS A 84 1.09 20.04 -33.53
CA LYS A 84 -0.21 19.78 -34.20
C LYS A 84 -0.61 18.31 -34.19
N GLU A 85 0.36 17.42 -34.37
CA GLU A 85 0.12 15.99 -34.36
C GLU A 85 -0.21 15.49 -32.95
N ILE A 86 0.47 16.00 -31.91
CA ILE A 86 0.20 15.70 -30.50
C ILE A 86 -1.19 16.23 -30.10
N GLU A 87 -1.57 17.46 -30.52
CA GLU A 87 -2.90 18.04 -30.29
C GLU A 87 -4.05 17.19 -30.85
N ASN A 88 -3.82 16.47 -31.92
CA ASN A 88 -4.82 15.61 -32.56
C ASN A 88 -4.93 14.22 -31.91
N ILE A 89 -4.11 13.88 -30.92
CA ILE A 89 -4.19 12.59 -30.23
C ILE A 89 -5.40 12.59 -29.28
N ASP A 90 -6.21 11.53 -29.37
CA ASP A 90 -7.35 11.34 -28.50
C ASP A 90 -6.89 11.25 -27.02
N GLY A 91 -7.44 12.13 -26.19
CA GLY A 91 -7.06 12.27 -24.77
C GLY A 91 -6.02 13.37 -24.49
N VAL A 92 -5.54 14.11 -25.49
CA VAL A 92 -4.82 15.36 -25.32
C VAL A 92 -5.84 16.50 -25.26
N GLU A 93 -5.78 17.32 -24.21
CA GLU A 93 -6.65 18.49 -24.03
C GLU A 93 -5.98 19.77 -24.52
N SER A 94 -4.69 19.94 -24.27
CA SER A 94 -3.92 21.10 -24.74
C SER A 94 -2.44 20.77 -24.90
N VAL A 95 -1.76 21.51 -25.76
CA VAL A 95 -0.30 21.47 -25.95
C VAL A 95 0.20 22.91 -26.00
N LEU A 96 1.09 23.24 -25.07
CA LEU A 96 1.76 24.55 -25.01
C LEU A 96 3.22 24.41 -25.45
N TRP A 97 3.66 25.33 -26.31
CA TRP A 97 5.03 25.39 -26.79
C TRP A 97 5.45 26.85 -27.03
N LEU A 98 6.61 27.06 -27.62
CA LEU A 98 7.22 28.38 -27.86
C LEU A 98 6.32 29.33 -28.67
N ASP A 99 5.53 28.81 -29.63
CA ASP A 99 4.60 29.60 -30.44
C ASP A 99 3.40 30.16 -29.68
N ASP A 100 3.08 29.60 -28.50
CA ASP A 100 2.07 30.16 -27.60
C ASP A 100 2.64 31.25 -26.69
N ALA A 101 3.97 31.22 -26.46
CA ALA A 101 4.68 32.15 -25.60
C ALA A 101 5.25 33.36 -26.36
N ALA A 102 5.55 33.19 -27.67
CA ALA A 102 6.17 34.23 -28.50
C ALA A 102 5.71 34.13 -29.96
N ASP A 103 5.66 35.27 -30.66
CA ASP A 103 5.38 35.31 -32.09
C ASP A 103 6.62 34.83 -32.87
N LEU A 104 6.55 33.66 -33.49
CA LEU A 104 7.64 33.06 -34.27
C LEU A 104 7.84 33.69 -35.67
N ILE A 105 7.08 34.73 -36.04
CA ILE A 105 7.38 35.56 -37.21
C ILE A 105 8.69 36.34 -36.99
N VAL A 106 9.03 36.60 -35.72
CA VAL A 106 10.30 37.23 -35.33
C VAL A 106 11.38 36.17 -35.20
N PRO A 107 12.63 36.45 -35.70
CA PRO A 107 13.74 35.49 -35.54
C PRO A 107 13.97 35.11 -34.08
N VAL A 108 14.07 33.84 -33.77
CA VAL A 108 14.15 33.29 -32.41
C VAL A 108 15.35 33.86 -31.62
N GLU A 109 16.42 34.21 -32.33
CA GLU A 109 17.63 34.83 -31.77
C GLU A 109 17.37 36.22 -31.17
N THR A 110 16.24 36.86 -31.49
CA THR A 110 15.84 38.17 -30.99
C THR A 110 14.90 38.10 -29.82
N LEU A 111 14.37 36.89 -29.49
CA LEU A 111 13.51 36.63 -28.35
C LEU A 111 14.34 36.50 -27.05
N ASP A 112 13.67 36.57 -25.91
CA ASP A 112 14.31 36.33 -24.63
C ASP A 112 14.89 34.92 -24.58
N LYS A 113 16.19 34.84 -24.35
CA LYS A 113 16.93 33.55 -24.40
C LYS A 113 16.41 32.55 -23.38
N THR A 114 16.04 33.00 -22.19
CA THR A 114 15.54 32.18 -21.09
C THR A 114 14.20 31.55 -21.47
N MET A 115 13.30 32.36 -22.05
CA MET A 115 12.02 31.92 -22.55
C MET A 115 12.19 30.88 -23.66
N VAL A 116 13.07 31.13 -24.64
CA VAL A 116 13.32 30.19 -25.76
C VAL A 116 13.87 28.89 -25.21
N GLU A 117 14.90 28.94 -24.37
CA GLU A 117 15.54 27.73 -23.83
C GLU A 117 14.60 26.87 -22.95
N THR A 118 13.51 27.42 -22.44
CA THR A 118 12.47 26.69 -21.71
C THR A 118 11.72 25.69 -22.62
N TYR A 119 11.53 26.06 -23.90
CA TYR A 119 10.75 25.26 -24.86
C TYR A 119 11.58 24.66 -26.00
N TYR A 120 12.70 25.33 -26.36
CA TYR A 120 13.54 24.93 -27.46
C TYR A 120 15.00 25.22 -27.15
N LYS A 121 15.84 24.19 -27.04
CA LYS A 121 17.26 24.28 -26.69
C LYS A 121 18.08 23.30 -27.50
N ASP A 122 19.17 23.74 -28.12
CA ASP A 122 20.13 22.90 -28.85
C ASP A 122 19.45 21.95 -29.87
N LYS A 123 18.48 22.48 -30.65
CA LYS A 123 17.64 21.70 -31.58
C LYS A 123 16.76 20.63 -30.92
N ASN A 124 16.45 20.79 -29.67
CA ASN A 124 15.51 19.92 -28.97
C ASN A 124 14.28 20.77 -28.57
N ALA A 125 13.09 20.21 -28.79
CA ALA A 125 11.83 20.84 -28.42
C ALA A 125 11.20 20.11 -27.23
N VAL A 126 10.64 20.84 -26.27
CA VAL A 126 9.82 20.29 -25.20
C VAL A 126 8.45 20.96 -25.18
N PHE A 127 7.41 20.14 -25.20
CA PHE A 127 6.01 20.54 -25.17
C PHE A 127 5.46 20.29 -23.76
N SER A 128 4.70 21.25 -23.25
CA SER A 128 3.89 21.07 -22.03
C SER A 128 2.51 20.59 -22.45
N VAL A 129 2.18 19.36 -22.13
CA VAL A 129 0.97 18.68 -22.62
C VAL A 129 0.03 18.42 -21.45
N THR A 130 -1.26 18.68 -21.66
CA THR A 130 -2.33 18.29 -20.76
C THR A 130 -2.99 17.03 -21.29
N VAL A 131 -2.82 15.93 -20.56
CA VAL A 131 -3.44 14.64 -20.85
C VAL A 131 -4.70 14.48 -19.99
N LYS A 132 -5.80 14.12 -20.62
CA LYS A 132 -7.09 13.92 -19.98
C LYS A 132 -7.04 12.78 -18.97
N GLU A 133 -7.65 13.00 -17.82
CA GLU A 133 -7.74 12.02 -16.75
C GLU A 133 -8.43 10.72 -17.18
N GLY A 134 -7.83 9.59 -16.79
CA GLY A 134 -8.31 8.25 -17.13
C GLY A 134 -7.98 7.78 -18.55
N THR A 135 -7.26 8.59 -19.35
CA THR A 135 -6.78 8.20 -20.70
C THR A 135 -5.26 8.06 -20.78
N GLU A 136 -4.55 8.25 -19.67
CA GLU A 136 -3.09 8.42 -19.62
C GLU A 136 -2.34 7.29 -20.31
N SER A 137 -2.65 6.03 -20.01
CA SER A 137 -1.98 4.86 -20.61
C SER A 137 -2.11 4.86 -22.14
N LYS A 138 -3.34 5.07 -22.66
CA LYS A 138 -3.61 5.09 -24.10
C LYS A 138 -2.94 6.28 -24.76
N THR A 139 -3.09 7.46 -24.20
CA THR A 139 -2.61 8.74 -24.75
C THR A 139 -1.08 8.80 -24.76
N VAL A 140 -0.43 8.47 -23.63
CA VAL A 140 1.05 8.43 -23.55
C VAL A 140 1.64 7.40 -24.51
N LYS A 141 0.97 6.25 -24.68
CA LYS A 141 1.38 5.26 -25.67
C LYS A 141 1.32 5.81 -27.10
N GLN A 142 0.24 6.48 -27.47
CA GLN A 142 0.09 7.10 -28.81
C GLN A 142 1.12 8.22 -29.01
N ILE A 143 1.39 9.05 -27.99
CA ILE A 143 2.45 10.06 -28.06
C ILE A 143 3.81 9.38 -28.30
N ARG A 144 4.14 8.31 -27.55
CA ARG A 144 5.40 7.57 -27.74
C ARG A 144 5.52 6.90 -29.10
N GLU A 145 4.42 6.42 -29.68
CA GLU A 145 4.40 5.88 -31.04
C GLU A 145 4.65 6.98 -32.06
N LEU A 146 4.16 8.20 -31.88
CA LEU A 146 4.36 9.35 -32.74
C LEU A 146 5.81 9.84 -32.69
N ILE A 147 6.36 10.05 -31.47
CA ILE A 147 7.72 10.64 -31.33
C ILE A 147 8.85 9.61 -31.51
N GLY A 148 8.54 8.30 -31.47
CA GLY A 148 9.49 7.21 -31.68
C GLY A 148 10.61 7.18 -30.63
N ASP A 149 11.82 6.74 -31.10
CA ASP A 149 13.02 6.66 -30.24
C ASP A 149 13.73 8.01 -30.06
N ASN A 150 13.39 9.01 -30.90
CA ASN A 150 13.93 10.36 -30.84
C ASN A 150 13.16 11.26 -29.85
N GLY A 151 12.16 10.72 -29.17
CA GLY A 151 11.38 11.45 -28.20
C GLY A 151 11.41 10.85 -26.80
N ALA A 152 10.91 11.63 -25.84
CA ALA A 152 10.77 11.24 -24.44
C ALA A 152 9.49 11.84 -23.84
N VAL A 153 8.86 11.15 -22.89
CA VAL A 153 7.65 11.61 -22.21
C VAL A 153 7.85 11.48 -20.69
N SER A 154 7.72 12.58 -19.96
CA SER A 154 7.78 12.60 -18.48
C SER A 154 6.60 13.35 -17.86
N GLY A 155 6.56 13.42 -16.55
CA GLY A 155 5.51 14.07 -15.77
C GLY A 155 4.48 13.09 -15.22
N GLU A 156 3.51 13.61 -14.47
CA GLU A 156 2.50 12.84 -13.75
C GLU A 156 1.71 11.88 -14.65
N ALA A 157 1.29 12.33 -15.85
CA ALA A 157 0.57 11.49 -16.80
C ALA A 157 1.39 10.29 -17.27
N ALA A 158 2.71 10.45 -17.44
CA ALA A 158 3.61 9.34 -17.81
C ALA A 158 3.80 8.35 -16.63
N LEU A 159 3.88 8.86 -15.40
CA LEU A 159 3.91 8.05 -14.17
C LEU A 159 2.65 7.21 -14.01
N ASN A 160 1.48 7.86 -14.17
CA ASN A 160 0.18 7.20 -14.06
C ASN A 160 0.00 6.15 -15.18
N ALA A 161 0.38 6.46 -16.42
CA ALA A 161 0.35 5.52 -17.53
C ALA A 161 1.24 4.29 -17.26
N ASN A 162 2.45 4.49 -16.76
CA ASN A 162 3.34 3.39 -16.40
C ASN A 162 2.76 2.51 -15.29
N SER A 163 2.17 3.12 -14.26
CA SER A 163 1.53 2.41 -13.16
C SER A 163 0.31 1.60 -13.60
N GLN A 164 -0.48 2.13 -14.55
CA GLN A 164 -1.63 1.43 -15.14
C GLN A 164 -1.21 0.18 -15.90
N ASP A 165 -0.22 0.31 -16.78
CA ASP A 165 0.25 -0.78 -17.64
C ASP A 165 0.90 -1.92 -16.84
N MET A 166 1.61 -1.58 -15.76
CA MET A 166 2.35 -2.55 -14.93
C MET A 166 1.48 -3.30 -13.94
N THR A 167 0.50 -2.67 -13.32
CA THR A 167 -0.26 -3.23 -12.16
C THR A 167 -0.91 -4.58 -12.46
N VAL A 168 -1.56 -4.74 -13.61
CA VAL A 168 -2.27 -5.99 -13.97
C VAL A 168 -1.27 -7.11 -14.27
N PHE A 169 -0.24 -6.81 -15.05
CA PHE A 169 0.78 -7.79 -15.44
C PHE A 169 1.59 -8.29 -14.24
N GLU A 170 1.98 -7.38 -13.36
CA GLU A 170 2.74 -7.69 -12.14
C GLU A 170 1.94 -8.54 -11.16
N SER A 171 0.67 -8.22 -10.96
CA SER A 171 -0.21 -9.01 -10.10
C SER A 171 -0.33 -10.46 -10.61
N LEU A 172 -0.55 -10.65 -11.91
CA LEU A 172 -0.60 -11.99 -12.52
C LEU A 172 0.73 -12.74 -12.39
N LYS A 173 1.86 -12.04 -12.62
CA LYS A 173 3.20 -12.59 -12.46
C LYS A 173 3.49 -12.98 -11.02
N ALA A 174 3.10 -12.15 -10.05
CA ALA A 174 3.23 -12.46 -8.63
C ALA A 174 2.44 -13.73 -8.25
N PHE A 175 1.18 -13.87 -8.68
CA PHE A 175 0.40 -15.09 -8.45
C PHE A 175 0.99 -16.32 -9.15
N ALA A 176 1.55 -16.17 -10.35
CA ALA A 176 2.18 -17.25 -11.09
C ALA A 176 3.39 -17.86 -10.35
N PHE A 177 4.15 -17.06 -9.59
CA PHE A 177 5.23 -17.53 -8.73
C PHE A 177 4.74 -17.98 -7.34
N LEU A 178 3.78 -17.26 -6.77
CA LEU A 178 3.32 -17.49 -5.40
C LEU A 178 2.55 -18.79 -5.25
N ILE A 179 1.61 -19.09 -6.16
CA ILE A 179 0.74 -20.27 -6.06
C ILE A 179 1.56 -21.58 -6.08
N PRO A 180 2.50 -21.83 -7.02
CA PRO A 180 3.33 -23.02 -7.00
C PRO A 180 4.15 -23.17 -5.72
N LEU A 181 4.69 -22.06 -5.21
CA LEU A 181 5.51 -22.06 -4.01
C LEU A 181 4.69 -22.39 -2.76
N ILE A 182 3.49 -21.83 -2.64
CA ILE A 182 2.53 -22.19 -1.58
C ILE A 182 2.17 -23.67 -1.66
N ILE A 183 1.90 -24.20 -2.86
CA ILE A 183 1.61 -25.61 -3.06
C ILE A 183 2.76 -26.49 -2.54
N ILE A 184 4.00 -26.15 -2.86
CA ILE A 184 5.18 -26.90 -2.40
C ILE A 184 5.26 -26.91 -0.86
N ILE A 185 5.10 -25.74 -0.22
CA ILE A 185 5.14 -25.64 1.25
C ILE A 185 4.01 -26.47 1.89
N LEU A 186 2.80 -26.33 1.35
CA LEU A 186 1.64 -27.04 1.85
C LEU A 186 1.76 -28.55 1.65
N LEU A 187 2.32 -29.03 0.54
CA LEU A 187 2.58 -30.45 0.30
C LEU A 187 3.52 -31.06 1.35
N ILE A 188 4.52 -30.30 1.80
CA ILE A 188 5.43 -30.76 2.86
C ILE A 188 4.70 -30.83 4.21
N SER A 189 3.70 -29.98 4.43
CA SER A 189 3.03 -29.79 5.73
C SER A 189 1.71 -30.55 5.88
N THR A 190 1.16 -31.07 4.79
CA THR A 190 -0.13 -31.79 4.75
C THR A 190 0.06 -33.31 4.61
N SER A 191 -1.04 -34.03 4.71
CA SER A 191 -1.06 -35.51 4.64
C SER A 191 -1.63 -36.05 3.33
N SER A 192 -2.04 -35.17 2.40
CA SER A 192 -2.62 -35.56 1.11
C SER A 192 -2.28 -34.50 0.03
N TRP A 193 -1.99 -35.01 -1.20
CA TRP A 193 -1.69 -34.14 -2.36
C TRP A 193 -2.84 -33.20 -2.75
N ILE A 194 -4.09 -33.51 -2.39
CA ILE A 194 -5.25 -32.71 -2.71
C ILE A 194 -5.53 -31.59 -1.67
N GLU A 195 -5.02 -31.69 -0.44
CA GLU A 195 -5.26 -30.70 0.61
C GLU A 195 -4.83 -29.28 0.22
N PRO A 196 -3.62 -29.05 -0.37
CA PRO A 196 -3.24 -27.73 -0.84
C PRO A 196 -4.21 -27.13 -1.86
N VAL A 197 -4.75 -27.95 -2.76
CA VAL A 197 -5.74 -27.54 -3.76
C VAL A 197 -7.05 -27.12 -3.10
N LEU A 198 -7.50 -27.84 -2.07
CA LEU A 198 -8.70 -27.49 -1.31
C LEU A 198 -8.52 -26.17 -0.54
N PHE A 199 -7.34 -25.94 0.04
CA PHE A 199 -7.01 -24.67 0.71
C PHE A 199 -7.05 -23.50 -0.27
N LEU A 200 -6.31 -23.63 -1.38
CA LEU A 200 -6.25 -22.58 -2.39
C LEU A 200 -7.61 -22.33 -3.06
N ALA A 201 -8.42 -23.37 -3.26
CA ALA A 201 -9.77 -23.22 -3.78
C ALA A 201 -10.67 -22.42 -2.80
N ALA A 202 -10.62 -22.75 -1.51
CA ALA A 202 -11.44 -22.07 -0.52
C ALA A 202 -11.05 -20.59 -0.36
N ILE A 203 -9.75 -20.31 -0.30
CA ILE A 203 -9.25 -18.95 -0.14
C ILE A 203 -9.33 -18.19 -1.45
N GLY A 204 -9.04 -18.81 -2.59
CA GLY A 204 -9.19 -18.21 -3.91
C GLY A 204 -10.61 -17.73 -4.19
N VAL A 205 -11.61 -18.54 -3.78
CA VAL A 205 -13.02 -18.12 -3.84
C VAL A 205 -13.27 -16.87 -2.98
N ALA A 206 -12.74 -16.82 -1.77
CA ALA A 206 -12.88 -15.65 -0.90
C ALA A 206 -12.19 -14.40 -1.47
N VAL A 207 -10.98 -14.57 -2.07
CA VAL A 207 -10.24 -13.47 -2.71
C VAL A 207 -11.03 -12.90 -3.90
N VAL A 208 -11.54 -13.76 -4.78
CA VAL A 208 -12.31 -13.30 -5.94
C VAL A 208 -13.63 -12.63 -5.53
N ILE A 209 -14.30 -13.15 -4.50
CA ILE A 209 -15.49 -12.49 -3.94
C ILE A 209 -15.12 -11.12 -3.36
N ASN A 210 -13.98 -11.02 -2.68
CA ASN A 210 -13.47 -9.75 -2.15
C ASN A 210 -13.21 -8.74 -3.28
N MET A 211 -12.50 -9.14 -4.33
CA MET A 211 -12.20 -8.28 -5.48
C MET A 211 -13.47 -7.83 -6.21
N GLY A 212 -14.39 -8.76 -6.50
CA GLY A 212 -15.62 -8.44 -7.24
C GLY A 212 -16.59 -7.54 -6.47
N THR A 213 -16.64 -7.68 -5.14
CA THR A 213 -17.48 -6.83 -4.28
C THR A 213 -16.91 -5.42 -4.07
N ASN A 214 -15.70 -5.12 -4.54
CA ASN A 214 -15.16 -3.76 -4.52
C ASN A 214 -15.97 -2.79 -5.37
N ILE A 215 -16.66 -3.26 -6.40
CA ILE A 215 -17.55 -2.42 -7.22
C ILE A 215 -18.60 -1.64 -6.40
N PHE A 216 -19.01 -2.16 -5.25
CA PHE A 216 -19.96 -1.50 -4.34
C PHE A 216 -19.35 -0.33 -3.56
N PHE A 217 -18.03 -0.19 -3.56
CA PHE A 217 -17.29 0.89 -2.91
C PHE A 217 -16.83 1.96 -3.91
N GLY A 218 -17.16 1.81 -5.19
CA GLY A 218 -16.85 2.74 -6.26
C GLY A 218 -15.52 2.43 -6.92
N GLN A 219 -14.43 2.91 -6.36
CA GLN A 219 -13.06 2.70 -6.88
C GLN A 219 -12.14 2.15 -5.79
N VAL A 220 -11.03 1.56 -6.19
CA VAL A 220 -9.97 1.10 -5.29
C VAL A 220 -8.63 1.71 -5.69
N SER A 221 -7.74 1.93 -4.73
CA SER A 221 -6.37 2.36 -5.06
C SER A 221 -5.59 1.23 -5.73
N PHE A 222 -4.66 1.59 -6.62
CA PHE A 222 -3.77 0.62 -7.26
C PHE A 222 -2.95 -0.17 -6.23
N ILE A 223 -2.60 0.44 -5.09
CA ILE A 223 -1.91 -0.22 -3.98
C ILE A 223 -2.79 -1.32 -3.38
N THR A 224 -4.06 -1.00 -3.09
CA THR A 224 -5.03 -1.97 -2.58
C THR A 224 -5.25 -3.10 -3.58
N GLN A 225 -5.39 -2.77 -4.86
CA GLN A 225 -5.59 -3.75 -5.93
C GLN A 225 -4.40 -4.72 -6.05
N SER A 226 -3.18 -4.23 -5.90
CA SER A 226 -1.96 -5.04 -6.04
C SER A 226 -1.69 -5.93 -4.82
N ILE A 227 -1.88 -5.41 -3.61
CA ILE A 227 -1.39 -6.05 -2.37
C ILE A 227 -2.48 -6.84 -1.66
N SER A 228 -3.72 -6.32 -1.60
CA SER A 228 -4.79 -6.90 -0.78
C SER A 228 -5.10 -8.37 -1.13
N PRO A 229 -5.19 -8.80 -2.40
CA PRO A 229 -5.48 -10.20 -2.73
C PRO A 229 -4.38 -11.16 -2.26
N ILE A 230 -3.11 -10.74 -2.40
CA ILE A 230 -1.93 -11.53 -2.03
C ILE A 230 -1.85 -11.65 -0.51
N LEU A 231 -2.04 -10.52 0.19
CA LEU A 231 -2.02 -10.46 1.64
C LEU A 231 -3.18 -11.25 2.26
N GLN A 232 -4.39 -11.10 1.72
CA GLN A 232 -5.56 -11.89 2.12
C GLN A 232 -5.28 -13.38 1.98
N MET A 233 -4.71 -13.82 0.85
CA MET A 233 -4.39 -15.22 0.63
C MET A 233 -3.35 -15.72 1.64
N ALA A 234 -2.27 -14.97 1.87
CA ALA A 234 -1.18 -15.38 2.74
C ALA A 234 -1.61 -15.49 4.22
N VAL A 235 -2.40 -14.52 4.71
CA VAL A 235 -2.87 -14.48 6.11
C VAL A 235 -3.96 -15.51 6.37
N SER A 236 -4.82 -15.80 5.39
CA SER A 236 -5.99 -16.65 5.60
C SER A 236 -5.72 -18.15 5.48
N LEU A 237 -4.56 -18.57 4.95
CA LEU A 237 -4.21 -19.98 4.79
C LEU A 237 -4.16 -20.71 6.13
N ASP A 238 -3.77 -20.05 7.19
CA ASP A 238 -3.69 -20.63 8.53
C ASP A 238 -5.05 -21.14 9.03
N TYR A 239 -6.13 -20.45 8.72
CA TYR A 239 -7.49 -20.87 9.11
C TYR A 239 -7.85 -22.22 8.50
N ALA A 240 -7.50 -22.43 7.23
CA ALA A 240 -7.74 -23.68 6.54
C ALA A 240 -6.87 -24.83 7.07
N ILE A 241 -5.59 -24.54 7.36
CA ILE A 241 -4.64 -25.50 7.95
C ILE A 241 -5.15 -25.98 9.31
N PHE A 242 -5.60 -25.08 10.19
CA PHE A 242 -6.15 -25.44 11.50
C PHE A 242 -7.37 -26.35 11.38
N LEU A 243 -8.30 -26.03 10.49
CA LEU A 243 -9.52 -26.80 10.31
C LEU A 243 -9.24 -28.23 9.79
N LEU A 244 -8.45 -28.35 8.71
CA LEU A 244 -8.21 -29.67 8.12
C LEU A 244 -7.24 -30.52 8.96
N ARG A 245 -6.36 -29.90 9.74
CA ARG A 245 -5.55 -30.64 10.72
C ARG A 245 -6.43 -31.24 11.82
N ALA A 246 -7.38 -30.47 12.35
CA ALA A 246 -8.38 -31.01 13.30
C ALA A 246 -9.24 -32.11 12.64
N PHE A 247 -9.62 -31.94 11.38
CA PHE A 247 -10.34 -32.97 10.63
C PHE A 247 -9.53 -34.24 10.49
N SER A 248 -8.26 -34.16 10.12
CA SER A 248 -7.37 -35.34 9.98
C SER A 248 -7.20 -36.08 11.32
N GLU A 249 -7.14 -35.41 12.45
CA GLU A 249 -7.11 -36.02 13.78
C GLU A 249 -8.40 -36.81 14.07
N PHE A 250 -9.57 -36.18 13.91
CA PHE A 250 -10.87 -36.82 14.18
C PHE A 250 -11.20 -37.95 13.17
N ARG A 251 -10.69 -37.84 11.94
CA ARG A 251 -10.89 -38.82 10.88
C ARG A 251 -10.27 -40.21 11.19
N GLN A 252 -9.34 -40.26 12.16
CA GLN A 252 -8.75 -41.52 12.61
C GLN A 252 -9.75 -42.42 13.37
N THR A 253 -10.77 -41.82 13.98
CA THR A 253 -11.70 -42.49 14.90
C THR A 253 -13.18 -42.32 14.54
N HIS A 254 -13.51 -41.40 13.63
CA HIS A 254 -14.89 -41.06 13.27
C HIS A 254 -15.12 -41.08 11.75
N GLU A 255 -16.37 -41.31 11.36
CA GLU A 255 -16.79 -41.16 9.97
C GLU A 255 -16.60 -39.75 9.42
N PRO A 256 -16.38 -39.57 8.10
CA PRO A 256 -16.01 -38.25 7.53
C PRO A 256 -16.89 -37.08 7.91
N LYS A 257 -18.22 -37.27 7.91
CA LYS A 257 -19.18 -36.21 8.23
C LYS A 257 -19.10 -35.83 9.71
N GLU A 258 -19.01 -36.77 10.62
CA GLU A 258 -18.90 -36.55 12.05
C GLU A 258 -17.52 -35.98 12.42
N ALA A 259 -16.46 -36.52 11.80
CA ALA A 259 -15.09 -35.99 11.96
C ALA A 259 -15.02 -34.51 11.57
N MET A 260 -15.65 -34.10 10.46
CA MET A 260 -15.69 -32.69 10.03
C MET A 260 -16.49 -31.80 10.97
N ARG A 261 -17.61 -32.32 11.49
CA ARG A 261 -18.44 -31.62 12.47
C ARG A 261 -17.66 -31.32 13.77
N LEU A 262 -16.93 -32.32 14.27
CA LEU A 262 -16.09 -32.18 15.46
C LEU A 262 -14.90 -31.24 15.20
N ALA A 263 -14.30 -31.32 14.00
CA ALA A 263 -13.23 -30.44 13.59
C ALA A 263 -13.65 -28.96 13.52
N GLN A 264 -14.83 -28.66 12.94
CA GLN A 264 -15.37 -27.31 12.92
C GLN A 264 -15.60 -26.76 14.32
N ARG A 265 -16.17 -27.55 15.23
CA ARG A 265 -16.40 -27.14 16.63
C ARG A 265 -15.11 -26.90 17.39
N ARG A 266 -14.07 -27.71 17.15
CA ARG A 266 -12.75 -27.55 17.78
C ARG A 266 -11.96 -26.39 17.20
N ALA A 267 -11.99 -26.20 15.90
CA ALA A 267 -11.23 -25.16 15.21
C ALA A 267 -11.84 -23.76 15.38
N LEU A 268 -13.19 -23.67 15.48
CA LEU A 268 -13.90 -22.38 15.50
C LEU A 268 -13.37 -21.35 16.54
N PRO A 269 -13.16 -21.69 17.81
CA PRO A 269 -12.69 -20.71 18.78
C PRO A 269 -11.30 -20.17 18.45
N ALA A 270 -10.39 -21.03 17.99
CA ALA A 270 -9.02 -20.65 17.65
C ALA A 270 -8.99 -19.80 16.38
N VAL A 271 -9.69 -20.25 15.33
CA VAL A 271 -9.77 -19.53 14.04
C VAL A 271 -10.50 -18.21 14.20
N ALA A 272 -11.57 -18.16 15.01
CA ALA A 272 -12.29 -16.91 15.27
C ALA A 272 -11.45 -15.89 16.08
N ALA A 273 -10.68 -16.35 17.06
CA ALA A 273 -9.78 -15.47 17.81
C ALA A 273 -8.69 -14.89 16.91
N SER A 274 -8.06 -15.73 16.08
CA SER A 274 -7.06 -15.31 15.10
C SER A 274 -7.67 -14.34 14.06
N ALA A 275 -8.80 -14.70 13.45
CA ALA A 275 -9.47 -13.80 12.50
C ALA A 275 -9.85 -12.44 13.15
N MET A 276 -10.28 -12.44 14.41
CA MET A 276 -10.67 -11.22 15.11
C MET A 276 -9.48 -10.29 15.39
N THR A 277 -8.32 -10.83 15.76
CA THR A 277 -7.09 -10.02 15.94
C THR A 277 -6.63 -9.40 14.65
N THR A 278 -6.64 -10.17 13.56
CA THR A 278 -6.30 -9.67 12.23
C THR A 278 -7.30 -8.62 11.74
N LEU A 279 -8.59 -8.87 11.90
CA LEU A 279 -9.66 -7.93 11.56
C LEU A 279 -9.51 -6.59 12.30
N LEU A 280 -9.23 -6.62 13.59
CA LEU A 280 -9.09 -5.40 14.40
C LEU A 280 -7.76 -4.67 14.12
N GLY A 281 -6.69 -5.38 13.76
CA GLY A 281 -5.47 -4.78 13.26
C GLY A 281 -5.72 -3.98 11.98
N PHE A 282 -6.44 -4.57 11.02
CA PHE A 282 -6.78 -3.88 9.76
C PHE A 282 -7.88 -2.82 9.94
N LEU A 283 -8.77 -3.00 10.90
CA LEU A 283 -9.80 -2.01 11.21
C LEU A 283 -9.19 -0.67 11.65
N ALA A 284 -8.03 -0.68 12.29
CA ALA A 284 -7.35 0.55 12.66
C ALA A 284 -7.06 1.42 11.44
N LEU A 285 -6.67 0.82 10.29
CA LEU A 285 -6.43 1.55 9.04
C LEU A 285 -7.67 2.27 8.49
N CYS A 286 -8.88 1.76 8.79
CA CYS A 286 -10.12 2.39 8.33
C CYS A 286 -10.36 3.78 8.94
N PHE A 287 -9.65 4.14 10.03
CA PHE A 287 -9.75 5.43 10.69
C PHE A 287 -8.70 6.44 10.20
N MET A 288 -7.89 6.10 9.20
CA MET A 288 -6.96 7.05 8.59
C MET A 288 -7.73 8.14 7.84
N ARG A 289 -7.24 9.38 7.97
CA ARG A 289 -7.71 10.51 7.18
C ARG A 289 -7.19 10.45 5.73
N PHE A 290 -6.00 9.89 5.55
CA PHE A 290 -5.48 9.60 4.22
C PHE A 290 -6.19 8.39 3.63
N GLY A 291 -6.95 8.62 2.57
CA GLY A 291 -7.92 7.66 2.01
C GLY A 291 -7.35 6.32 1.56
N ILE A 292 -6.07 6.23 1.18
CA ILE A 292 -5.41 4.96 0.82
C ILE A 292 -5.41 3.98 2.01
N GLY A 293 -5.16 4.49 3.22
CA GLY A 293 -5.18 3.63 4.41
C GLY A 293 -6.57 3.06 4.68
N SER A 294 -7.60 3.89 4.59
CA SER A 294 -8.98 3.45 4.77
C SER A 294 -9.45 2.50 3.65
N ASP A 295 -9.06 2.74 2.40
CA ASP A 295 -9.35 1.86 1.26
C ASP A 295 -8.74 0.46 1.46
N LEU A 296 -7.45 0.41 1.78
CA LEU A 296 -6.75 -0.85 2.08
C LEU A 296 -7.34 -1.54 3.31
N GLY A 297 -7.61 -0.77 4.38
CA GLY A 297 -8.19 -1.27 5.62
C GLY A 297 -9.54 -1.95 5.41
N ILE A 298 -10.49 -1.28 4.75
CA ILE A 298 -11.82 -1.82 4.42
C ILE A 298 -11.69 -3.09 3.58
N ASN A 299 -10.82 -3.06 2.58
CA ASN A 299 -10.62 -4.19 1.68
C ASN A 299 -10.06 -5.42 2.41
N LEU A 300 -9.09 -5.23 3.31
CA LEU A 300 -8.51 -6.29 4.12
C LEU A 300 -9.48 -6.82 5.18
N VAL A 301 -10.23 -5.97 5.87
CA VAL A 301 -11.28 -6.37 6.84
C VAL A 301 -12.34 -7.23 6.16
N LYS A 302 -12.83 -6.79 4.99
CA LYS A 302 -13.76 -7.53 4.17
C LYS A 302 -13.15 -8.86 3.71
N GLY A 303 -11.91 -8.83 3.21
CA GLY A 303 -11.19 -10.00 2.72
C GLY A 303 -10.99 -11.09 3.77
N VAL A 304 -10.52 -10.72 4.97
CA VAL A 304 -10.35 -11.67 6.09
C VAL A 304 -11.69 -12.23 6.57
N SER A 305 -12.73 -11.38 6.63
CA SER A 305 -14.09 -11.83 6.98
C SER A 305 -14.61 -12.86 5.97
N LEU A 306 -14.46 -12.61 4.68
CA LEU A 306 -14.84 -13.54 3.61
C LEU A 306 -14.01 -14.83 3.65
N SER A 307 -12.72 -14.73 3.96
CA SER A 307 -11.86 -15.91 4.13
C SER A 307 -12.28 -16.76 5.31
N PHE A 308 -12.60 -16.14 6.45
CA PHE A 308 -13.14 -16.85 7.60
C PHE A 308 -14.45 -17.58 7.28
N ILE A 309 -15.38 -16.91 6.58
CA ILE A 309 -16.64 -17.49 6.14
C ILE A 309 -16.37 -18.65 5.17
N SER A 310 -15.50 -18.46 4.20
CA SER A 310 -15.14 -19.52 3.22
C SER A 310 -14.54 -20.73 3.89
N VAL A 311 -13.60 -20.55 4.81
CA VAL A 311 -12.96 -21.66 5.52
C VAL A 311 -13.93 -22.39 6.45
N MET A 312 -14.83 -21.69 7.13
CA MET A 312 -15.75 -22.32 8.08
C MET A 312 -17.02 -22.88 7.43
N ILE A 313 -17.45 -22.35 6.28
CA ILE A 313 -18.73 -22.71 5.63
C ILE A 313 -18.52 -23.45 4.30
N PHE A 314 -17.56 -23.02 3.45
CA PHE A 314 -17.36 -23.59 2.12
C PHE A 314 -16.34 -24.75 2.11
N LEU A 315 -15.21 -24.63 2.79
CA LEU A 315 -14.15 -25.65 2.80
C LEU A 315 -14.64 -27.01 3.34
N PRO A 316 -15.44 -27.11 4.42
CA PRO A 316 -15.94 -28.39 4.93
C PRO A 316 -16.80 -29.17 3.93
N PRO A 317 -17.85 -28.62 3.32
CA PRO A 317 -18.59 -29.26 2.24
C PRO A 317 -17.72 -29.64 1.03
N LEU A 318 -16.79 -28.78 0.61
CA LEU A 318 -15.87 -29.04 -0.48
C LEU A 318 -14.98 -30.25 -0.18
N THR A 319 -14.40 -30.33 1.03
CA THR A 319 -13.59 -31.44 1.50
C THR A 319 -14.37 -32.74 1.51
N LEU A 320 -15.64 -32.73 1.99
CA LEU A 320 -16.51 -33.91 1.97
C LEU A 320 -16.96 -34.34 0.57
N CYS A 321 -17.00 -33.45 -0.41
CA CYS A 321 -17.22 -33.80 -1.80
C CYS A 321 -15.97 -34.48 -2.39
N CYS A 322 -14.78 -34.06 -2.01
CA CYS A 322 -13.51 -34.57 -2.49
C CYS A 322 -12.92 -35.72 -1.61
N ILE A 323 -13.68 -36.28 -0.65
CA ILE A 323 -13.16 -37.21 0.34
C ILE A 323 -12.48 -38.44 -0.30
N LYS A 324 -13.03 -38.97 -1.40
CA LYS A 324 -12.45 -40.12 -2.12
C LYS A 324 -11.08 -39.81 -2.73
N LEU A 325 -10.90 -38.55 -3.22
CA LEU A 325 -9.63 -38.08 -3.74
C LEU A 325 -8.63 -37.87 -2.60
N LEU A 326 -9.08 -37.30 -1.48
CA LEU A 326 -8.27 -37.09 -0.29
C LEU A 326 -7.72 -38.42 0.26
N ASP A 327 -8.55 -39.46 0.35
CA ASP A 327 -8.11 -40.77 0.81
C ASP A 327 -7.17 -41.48 -0.21
N LYS A 328 -7.39 -41.30 -1.52
CA LYS A 328 -6.55 -41.87 -2.59
C LYS A 328 -5.17 -41.23 -2.69
N THR A 329 -5.06 -39.95 -2.35
CA THR A 329 -3.82 -39.16 -2.49
C THR A 329 -3.05 -38.98 -1.19
N ARG A 330 -3.32 -39.82 -0.19
CA ARG A 330 -2.63 -39.81 1.10
C ARG A 330 -1.15 -40.09 0.95
N HIS A 331 -0.32 -39.32 1.63
CA HIS A 331 1.12 -39.52 1.76
C HIS A 331 1.57 -39.39 3.21
N LYS A 332 2.81 -39.75 3.48
CA LYS A 332 3.39 -39.65 4.82
C LYS A 332 3.72 -38.20 5.13
N GLU A 333 3.12 -37.64 6.18
CA GLU A 333 3.40 -36.30 6.67
C GLU A 333 4.86 -36.16 7.09
N PHE A 334 5.51 -35.10 6.66
CA PHE A 334 6.86 -34.76 7.11
C PHE A 334 6.81 -34.17 8.53
N LYS A 335 7.29 -34.94 9.51
CA LYS A 335 7.35 -34.52 10.92
C LYS A 335 8.79 -34.25 11.32
N PRO A 336 9.28 -32.99 11.27
CA PRO A 336 10.63 -32.68 11.67
C PRO A 336 10.84 -32.96 13.16
N LYS A 337 12.00 -33.54 13.52
CA LYS A 337 12.38 -33.80 14.92
C LYS A 337 12.88 -32.51 15.59
N LEU A 338 11.97 -31.66 16.03
CA LEU A 338 12.28 -30.34 16.60
C LEU A 338 12.65 -30.36 18.11
N GLY A 339 12.61 -31.50 18.75
CA GLY A 339 12.92 -31.67 20.18
C GLY A 339 14.34 -31.18 20.59
N GLY A 340 15.32 -31.31 19.70
CA GLY A 340 16.68 -30.81 19.95
C GLY A 340 16.73 -29.28 19.93
N ILE A 341 16.10 -28.67 18.93
CA ILE A 341 16.06 -27.20 18.77
C ILE A 341 15.31 -26.57 19.95
N SER A 342 14.15 -27.10 20.33
CA SER A 342 13.38 -26.59 21.47
C SER A 342 14.13 -26.66 22.80
N LYS A 343 14.88 -27.76 23.03
CA LYS A 343 15.77 -27.87 24.20
C LYS A 343 16.86 -26.81 24.21
N PHE A 344 17.48 -26.57 23.07
CA PHE A 344 18.52 -25.56 22.91
C PHE A 344 17.97 -24.15 23.18
N VAL A 345 16.84 -23.77 22.56
CA VAL A 345 16.17 -22.47 22.78
C VAL A 345 15.88 -22.23 24.25
N ILE A 346 15.29 -23.22 24.94
CA ILE A 346 14.99 -23.08 26.38
C ILE A 346 16.26 -23.03 27.25
N LYS A 347 17.34 -23.70 26.84
CA LYS A 347 18.63 -23.64 27.56
C LYS A 347 19.22 -22.22 27.50
N ILE A 348 19.18 -21.57 26.36
CA ILE A 348 19.78 -20.24 26.15
C ILE A 348 18.73 -19.08 26.25
N ARG A 349 17.57 -19.30 26.88
CA ARG A 349 16.49 -18.31 26.94
C ARG A 349 16.87 -16.99 27.60
N ILE A 350 17.78 -16.99 28.64
CA ILE A 350 18.22 -15.76 29.30
C ILE A 350 19.15 -14.95 28.37
N PRO A 351 20.19 -15.52 27.75
CA PRO A 351 20.96 -14.84 26.70
C PRO A 351 20.09 -14.30 25.55
N ILE A 352 19.09 -15.10 25.07
CA ILE A 352 18.16 -14.63 24.02
C ILE A 352 17.36 -13.43 24.50
N MET A 353 16.82 -13.45 25.71
CA MET A 353 16.07 -12.34 26.27
C MET A 353 16.90 -11.05 26.33
N ILE A 354 18.13 -11.15 26.81
CA ILE A 354 19.05 -10.01 26.89
C ILE A 354 19.38 -9.48 25.49
N LEU A 355 19.71 -10.37 24.56
CA LEU A 355 20.01 -10.01 23.16
C LEU A 355 18.82 -9.31 22.49
N MET A 356 17.62 -9.87 22.64
CA MET A 356 16.41 -9.28 22.05
C MET A 356 16.09 -7.91 22.64
N LEU A 357 16.21 -7.72 23.95
CA LEU A 357 16.04 -6.41 24.57
C LEU A 357 17.12 -5.41 24.12
N ALA A 358 18.37 -5.87 23.97
CA ALA A 358 19.46 -5.05 23.45
C ALA A 358 19.28 -4.66 21.98
N LEU A 359 18.50 -5.42 21.20
CA LEU A 359 18.11 -5.08 19.83
C LEU A 359 16.85 -4.21 19.79
N ILE A 360 15.82 -4.54 20.57
CA ILE A 360 14.51 -3.87 20.54
C ILE A 360 14.64 -2.40 21.00
N ILE A 361 15.40 -2.13 22.09
CA ILE A 361 15.49 -0.77 22.64
C ILE A 361 16.14 0.22 21.67
N PRO A 362 17.32 -0.05 21.06
CA PRO A 362 17.86 0.84 20.03
C PRO A 362 16.98 0.94 18.79
N SER A 363 16.34 -0.17 18.37
CA SER A 363 15.45 -0.18 17.21
C SER A 363 14.23 0.72 17.40
N PHE A 364 13.68 0.77 18.61
CA PHE A 364 12.59 1.69 18.96
C PHE A 364 12.99 3.16 18.81
N ILE A 365 14.23 3.53 19.17
CA ILE A 365 14.72 4.90 19.05
C ILE A 365 15.01 5.26 17.59
N VAL A 366 15.56 4.32 16.84
CA VAL A 366 16.06 4.57 15.48
C VAL A 366 14.93 4.60 14.44
N GLN A 367 13.83 3.87 14.65
CA GLN A 367 12.74 3.78 13.68
C GLN A 367 12.15 5.14 13.26
N ASP A 368 12.10 6.11 14.17
CA ASP A 368 11.56 7.45 13.93
C ASP A 368 12.49 8.35 13.10
N HIS A 369 13.73 7.90 12.85
CA HIS A 369 14.74 8.61 12.06
C HIS A 369 14.82 8.13 10.60
N ASN A 370 13.91 7.26 10.16
CA ASN A 370 13.81 6.89 8.76
C ASN A 370 13.51 8.13 7.91
N LYS A 371 14.15 8.24 6.75
CA LYS A 371 13.77 9.20 5.73
C LYS A 371 12.55 8.63 4.99
N PHE A 372 11.52 9.46 4.82
CA PHE A 372 10.28 9.03 4.16
C PHE A 372 10.14 9.64 2.77
N THR A 373 9.60 8.86 1.84
CA THR A 373 9.02 9.31 0.57
C THR A 373 7.49 9.22 0.65
N TYR A 374 6.81 10.18 0.06
CA TYR A 374 5.35 10.32 0.14
C TYR A 374 4.66 10.09 -1.20
N GLY A 375 5.41 10.19 -2.30
CA GLY A 375 4.97 9.95 -3.66
C GLY A 375 5.00 8.48 -4.07
N LEU A 376 4.87 8.25 -5.37
CA LEU A 376 4.94 6.92 -5.99
C LEU A 376 6.36 6.32 -6.01
N GLY A 377 7.34 7.09 -5.53
CA GLY A 377 8.76 6.77 -5.62
C GLY A 377 9.37 7.16 -6.97
N ALA A 378 10.69 7.07 -7.08
CA ALA A 378 11.39 7.31 -8.33
C ALA A 378 11.07 6.20 -9.34
N LEU A 379 10.92 6.59 -10.60
CA LEU A 379 10.82 5.62 -11.69
C LEU A 379 12.09 4.78 -11.77
N GLU A 380 11.91 3.48 -11.99
CA GLU A 380 13.05 2.61 -12.23
C GLU A 380 13.86 3.10 -13.44
N THR A 381 15.13 3.43 -13.22
CA THR A 381 16.02 3.99 -14.27
C THR A 381 16.22 3.06 -15.45
N SER A 382 15.94 1.77 -15.30
CA SER A 382 15.94 0.77 -16.37
C SER A 382 14.66 0.81 -17.22
N SER A 383 13.56 1.39 -16.71
CA SER A 383 12.31 1.54 -17.45
C SER A 383 12.41 2.64 -18.51
N ARG A 384 11.59 2.54 -19.56
CA ARG A 384 11.52 3.60 -20.59
C ARG A 384 11.09 4.93 -19.95
N ALA A 385 10.13 4.91 -19.05
CA ALA A 385 9.64 6.12 -18.38
C ALA A 385 10.75 6.80 -17.55
N GLY A 386 11.57 6.03 -16.81
CA GLY A 386 12.71 6.59 -16.08
C GLY A 386 13.82 7.13 -16.99
N GLN A 387 14.09 6.45 -18.11
CA GLN A 387 15.06 6.94 -19.11
C GLN A 387 14.56 8.21 -19.81
N ASP A 388 13.27 8.28 -20.13
CA ASP A 388 12.63 9.46 -20.72
C ASP A 388 12.75 10.66 -19.78
N GLU A 389 12.47 10.48 -18.49
CA GLU A 389 12.59 11.53 -17.48
C GLU A 389 14.02 12.04 -17.33
N ILE A 390 15.01 11.14 -17.27
CA ILE A 390 16.43 11.50 -17.21
C ILE A 390 16.82 12.34 -18.43
N LYS A 391 16.47 11.92 -19.64
CA LYS A 391 16.80 12.63 -20.88
C LYS A 391 16.21 14.04 -20.91
N ILE A 392 14.96 14.21 -20.49
CA ILE A 392 14.30 15.51 -20.45
C ILE A 392 14.99 16.42 -19.43
N ASN A 393 15.24 15.90 -18.21
CA ASN A 393 15.84 16.66 -17.13
C ASN A 393 17.31 17.05 -17.42
N GLU A 394 18.08 16.19 -18.10
CA GLU A 394 19.45 16.53 -18.54
C GLU A 394 19.49 17.64 -19.61
N THR A 395 18.46 17.69 -20.48
CA THR A 395 18.43 18.65 -21.61
C THR A 395 17.84 19.99 -21.19
N PHE A 396 16.69 19.98 -20.53
CA PHE A 396 15.88 21.18 -20.23
C PHE A 396 15.89 21.58 -18.77
N GLY A 397 16.52 20.79 -17.89
CA GLY A 397 16.39 20.95 -16.44
C GLY A 397 15.06 20.42 -15.90
N ARG A 398 14.98 20.36 -14.58
CA ARG A 398 13.74 20.04 -13.89
C ARG A 398 12.81 21.24 -13.97
N SER A 399 11.52 20.97 -13.99
CA SER A 399 10.50 22.02 -14.05
C SER A 399 9.23 21.50 -13.37
N VAL A 400 9.16 21.70 -12.06
CA VAL A 400 8.02 21.29 -11.22
C VAL A 400 7.07 22.46 -11.08
N PRO A 401 5.83 22.37 -11.62
CA PRO A 401 4.85 23.43 -11.53
C PRO A 401 4.18 23.45 -10.15
N THR A 402 4.03 24.64 -9.60
CA THR A 402 3.19 24.94 -8.43
C THR A 402 2.25 26.09 -8.79
N VAL A 403 0.96 25.89 -8.58
CA VAL A 403 -0.04 26.92 -8.82
C VAL A 403 -0.41 27.58 -7.51
N VAL A 404 -0.46 28.90 -7.53
CA VAL A 404 -0.96 29.74 -6.42
C VAL A 404 -2.24 30.41 -6.90
N LEU A 405 -3.36 30.13 -6.23
CA LEU A 405 -4.65 30.77 -6.46
C LEU A 405 -4.85 31.88 -5.43
N VAL A 406 -5.04 33.09 -5.89
CA VAL A 406 -5.30 34.26 -5.04
C VAL A 406 -6.60 34.92 -5.46
N PRO A 407 -7.32 35.63 -4.55
CA PRO A 407 -8.51 36.40 -4.91
C PRO A 407 -8.22 37.42 -6.01
N LYS A 408 -9.04 37.42 -7.06
CA LYS A 408 -8.96 38.37 -8.19
C LYS A 408 -9.24 39.80 -7.73
N GLY A 409 -8.57 40.78 -8.31
CA GLY A 409 -8.95 42.19 -8.25
C GLY A 409 -7.87 43.19 -7.87
N ASP A 410 -6.73 42.75 -7.30
CA ASP A 410 -5.62 43.62 -6.93
C ASP A 410 -4.35 43.23 -7.71
N THR A 411 -4.23 43.78 -8.93
CA THR A 411 -3.09 43.52 -9.84
C THR A 411 -1.76 44.04 -9.28
N GLY A 412 -1.78 45.09 -8.46
CA GLY A 412 -0.56 45.61 -7.82
C GLY A 412 -0.02 44.65 -6.78
N ARG A 413 -0.90 44.11 -5.94
CA ARG A 413 -0.55 43.06 -4.93
C ARG A 413 -0.13 41.76 -5.58
N GLU A 414 -0.77 41.36 -6.68
CA GLU A 414 -0.39 40.21 -7.49
C GLU A 414 1.02 40.35 -8.05
N ASP A 415 1.35 41.55 -8.62
CA ASP A 415 2.67 41.82 -9.19
C ASP A 415 3.79 41.78 -8.12
N GLU A 416 3.53 42.38 -6.93
CA GLU A 416 4.48 42.31 -5.80
C GLU A 416 4.70 40.86 -5.34
N LEU A 417 3.62 40.06 -5.23
CA LEU A 417 3.71 38.63 -4.87
C LEU A 417 4.51 37.88 -5.92
N CYS A 418 4.24 38.06 -7.22
CA CYS A 418 4.95 37.38 -8.31
C CYS A 418 6.44 37.71 -8.29
N LYS A 419 6.83 38.97 -8.03
CA LYS A 419 8.24 39.34 -7.91
C LYS A 419 8.93 38.63 -6.76
N LYS A 420 8.31 38.63 -5.57
CA LYS A 420 8.89 37.93 -4.40
C LYS A 420 8.94 36.40 -4.59
N LEU A 421 7.95 35.83 -5.25
CA LEU A 421 7.98 34.41 -5.62
C LEU A 421 9.13 34.12 -6.60
N GLY A 422 9.37 35.01 -7.57
CA GLY A 422 10.47 34.88 -8.52
C GLY A 422 11.86 35.01 -7.90
N ASP A 423 11.96 35.75 -6.78
CA ASP A 423 13.23 35.93 -6.04
C ASP A 423 13.56 34.71 -5.14
N MET A 424 12.66 33.74 -5.01
CA MET A 424 12.89 32.56 -4.19
C MET A 424 13.93 31.62 -4.81
N GLN A 425 14.76 31.02 -3.96
CA GLN A 425 15.73 30.03 -4.41
C GLN A 425 15.03 28.86 -5.09
N ALA A 426 15.64 28.32 -6.16
CA ALA A 426 15.13 27.25 -7.00
C ALA A 426 13.94 27.62 -7.92
N VAL A 427 13.35 28.81 -7.80
CA VAL A 427 12.33 29.27 -8.74
C VAL A 427 12.99 29.70 -10.04
N THR A 428 12.55 29.12 -11.15
CA THR A 428 13.08 29.40 -12.49
C THR A 428 12.22 30.39 -13.25
N SER A 429 10.90 30.35 -13.05
CA SER A 429 9.97 31.30 -13.66
C SER A 429 8.66 31.39 -12.90
N VAL A 430 8.00 32.55 -13.03
CA VAL A 430 6.66 32.81 -12.50
C VAL A 430 5.79 33.31 -13.64
N VAL A 431 4.71 32.62 -13.92
CA VAL A 431 3.77 32.93 -15.00
C VAL A 431 2.43 33.34 -14.38
N SER A 432 2.05 34.60 -14.60
CA SER A 432 0.77 35.18 -14.20
C SER A 432 0.36 36.23 -15.23
N TYR A 433 -0.81 36.79 -15.06
CA TYR A 433 -1.20 37.95 -15.89
C TYR A 433 -0.18 39.08 -15.79
N THR A 434 0.26 39.42 -14.60
CA THR A 434 1.16 40.55 -14.33
C THR A 434 2.57 40.31 -14.88
N THR A 435 3.04 39.09 -14.95
CA THR A 435 4.37 38.73 -15.51
C THR A 435 4.35 38.53 -17.01
N ALA A 436 3.27 37.96 -17.58
CA ALA A 436 3.18 37.63 -19.00
C ALA A 436 2.67 38.80 -19.85
N VAL A 437 1.72 39.59 -19.30
CA VAL A 437 1.09 40.72 -20.01
C VAL A 437 1.60 42.08 -19.47
N GLY A 438 1.74 42.19 -18.17
CA GLY A 438 2.14 43.37 -17.44
C GLY A 438 1.01 44.00 -16.60
N SER A 439 1.34 44.42 -15.39
CA SER A 439 0.39 44.94 -14.40
C SER A 439 -0.31 46.25 -14.83
N GLN A 440 0.24 46.95 -15.83
CA GLN A 440 -0.29 48.22 -16.31
C GLN A 440 -1.32 48.08 -17.43
N ILE A 441 -1.47 46.92 -18.04
CA ILE A 441 -2.43 46.67 -19.12
C ILE A 441 -3.75 46.19 -18.50
N PRO A 442 -4.87 46.93 -18.68
CA PRO A 442 -6.18 46.50 -18.18
C PRO A 442 -6.66 45.26 -18.92
N GLN A 443 -7.33 44.34 -18.20
CA GLN A 443 -7.86 43.08 -18.74
C GLN A 443 -8.80 43.29 -19.94
N ASP A 444 -9.56 44.36 -19.94
CA ASP A 444 -10.54 44.72 -20.99
C ASP A 444 -9.93 44.98 -22.37
N PHE A 445 -8.62 45.15 -22.45
CA PHE A 445 -7.89 45.37 -23.72
C PHE A 445 -7.45 44.08 -24.41
N LEU A 446 -7.60 42.95 -23.73
CA LEU A 446 -7.18 41.63 -24.24
C LEU A 446 -8.39 40.77 -24.63
N ASP A 447 -8.13 39.83 -25.52
CA ASP A 447 -9.12 38.82 -25.82
C ASP A 447 -9.46 38.00 -24.57
N SER A 448 -10.74 37.69 -24.42
CA SER A 448 -11.22 36.89 -23.31
C SER A 448 -10.59 35.48 -23.26
N ALA A 449 -10.12 34.95 -24.38
CA ALA A 449 -9.40 33.71 -24.46
C ALA A 449 -8.04 33.78 -23.73
N VAL A 450 -7.33 34.93 -23.82
CA VAL A 450 -6.04 35.12 -23.13
C VAL A 450 -6.25 35.34 -21.64
N THR A 451 -7.25 36.18 -21.28
CA THR A 451 -7.49 36.51 -19.87
C THR A 451 -7.99 35.31 -19.04
N LYS A 452 -8.73 34.39 -19.64
CA LYS A 452 -9.22 33.16 -18.99
C LYS A 452 -8.09 32.21 -18.56
N ASN A 453 -6.92 32.29 -19.19
CA ASN A 453 -5.75 31.49 -18.75
C ASN A 453 -5.20 31.95 -17.41
N PHE A 454 -5.44 33.19 -17.00
CA PHE A 454 -4.92 33.76 -15.78
C PHE A 454 -5.98 34.04 -14.73
N TYR A 455 -7.21 34.29 -15.13
CA TYR A 455 -8.30 34.71 -14.25
C TYR A 455 -9.54 33.86 -14.43
N SER A 456 -10.09 33.41 -13.34
CA SER A 456 -11.47 32.96 -13.24
C SER A 456 -12.41 34.09 -12.87
N ASP A 457 -13.64 33.80 -12.49
CA ASP A 457 -14.56 34.79 -11.94
C ASP A 457 -14.08 35.34 -10.59
N ASN A 458 -13.50 34.48 -9.74
CA ASN A 458 -13.14 34.82 -8.36
C ASN A 458 -11.65 34.82 -8.09
N TYR A 459 -10.83 34.13 -8.87
CA TYR A 459 -9.43 33.88 -8.58
C TYR A 459 -8.50 34.31 -9.71
N SER A 460 -7.26 34.71 -9.33
CA SER A 460 -6.10 34.84 -10.19
C SER A 460 -5.23 33.58 -10.03
N ARG A 461 -4.74 33.04 -11.16
CA ARG A 461 -3.86 31.90 -11.23
C ARG A 461 -2.42 32.36 -11.50
N ILE A 462 -1.52 32.04 -10.57
CA ILE A 462 -0.09 32.24 -10.68
C ILE A 462 0.56 30.87 -10.76
N ILE A 463 1.37 30.59 -11.79
CA ILE A 463 2.09 29.35 -11.94
C ILE A 463 3.57 29.60 -11.69
N LEU A 464 4.12 28.89 -10.72
CA LEU A 464 5.51 28.92 -10.32
C LEU A 464 6.18 27.66 -10.85
N TYR A 465 7.29 27.79 -11.58
CA TYR A 465 8.13 26.68 -12.00
C TYR A 465 9.41 26.64 -11.18
N ALA A 466 9.77 25.46 -10.69
CA ALA A 466 10.94 25.29 -9.82
C ALA A 466 11.87 24.18 -10.33
N ASP A 467 13.18 24.40 -10.18
CA ASP A 467 14.21 23.38 -10.43
C ASP A 467 14.48 22.58 -9.14
N THR A 468 13.51 21.79 -8.76
CA THR A 468 13.59 20.89 -7.59
C THR A 468 13.14 19.48 -7.98
N GLU A 469 13.40 18.51 -7.10
CA GLU A 469 12.64 17.24 -7.12
C GLU A 469 11.18 17.53 -6.77
N THR A 470 10.28 16.56 -7.04
CA THR A 470 8.85 16.69 -6.67
C THR A 470 8.63 16.53 -5.16
N GLU A 471 9.53 15.84 -4.46
CA GLU A 471 9.50 15.64 -3.01
C GLU A 471 10.88 15.78 -2.37
N GLY A 472 10.92 15.90 -1.06
CA GLY A 472 12.15 16.07 -0.27
C GLY A 472 12.21 17.42 0.44
N ASP A 473 13.28 17.62 1.21
CA ASP A 473 13.39 18.79 2.08
C ASP A 473 13.38 20.12 1.31
N GLU A 474 14.01 20.18 0.14
CA GLU A 474 14.08 21.38 -0.69
C GLU A 474 12.71 21.70 -1.29
N ALA A 475 12.05 20.72 -1.92
CA ALA A 475 10.71 20.90 -2.49
C ALA A 475 9.69 21.30 -1.41
N PHE A 476 9.71 20.64 -0.26
CA PHE A 476 8.77 20.94 0.82
C PHE A 476 9.03 22.29 1.48
N THR A 477 10.28 22.72 1.58
CA THR A 477 10.64 24.08 2.04
C THR A 477 10.14 25.13 1.06
N LEU A 478 10.26 24.87 -0.24
CA LEU A 478 9.72 25.78 -1.27
C LEU A 478 8.19 25.90 -1.16
N VAL A 479 7.47 24.80 -0.99
CA VAL A 479 6.00 24.80 -0.77
C VAL A 479 5.64 25.61 0.48
N GLU A 480 6.32 25.39 1.59
CA GLU A 480 6.08 26.09 2.85
C GLU A 480 6.33 27.62 2.72
N ASN A 481 7.44 28.00 2.07
CA ASN A 481 7.76 29.40 1.81
C ASN A 481 6.74 30.04 0.86
N THR A 482 6.32 29.34 -0.20
CA THR A 482 5.29 29.80 -1.13
C THR A 482 3.96 30.05 -0.42
N ARG A 483 3.51 29.12 0.43
CA ARG A 483 2.30 29.26 1.25
C ARG A 483 2.41 30.43 2.22
N SER A 484 3.52 30.53 2.92
CA SER A 484 3.78 31.59 3.87
C SER A 484 3.73 32.95 3.20
N LEU A 485 4.40 33.07 2.05
CA LEU A 485 4.41 34.31 1.28
C LEU A 485 3.04 34.68 0.71
N ALA A 486 2.33 33.73 0.12
CA ALA A 486 0.98 33.93 -0.38
C ALA A 486 0.00 34.33 0.73
N SER A 487 0.14 33.72 1.92
CA SER A 487 -0.66 34.02 3.09
C SER A 487 -0.33 35.42 3.68
N GLU A 488 0.92 35.88 3.60
CA GLU A 488 1.29 37.26 3.98
C GLU A 488 0.50 38.33 3.19
N TYR A 489 0.26 38.03 1.90
CA TYR A 489 -0.47 38.97 1.01
C TYR A 489 -1.99 38.79 1.06
N TYR A 490 -2.49 37.54 1.11
CA TYR A 490 -3.93 37.28 0.93
C TYR A 490 -4.58 36.49 2.09
N GLY A 491 -3.82 36.23 3.17
CA GLY A 491 -4.31 35.43 4.32
C GLY A 491 -4.74 34.03 3.92
N ASP A 492 -5.73 33.52 4.61
CA ASP A 492 -6.28 32.17 4.39
C ASP A 492 -7.04 31.99 3.06
N LYS A 493 -7.09 33.06 2.22
CA LYS A 493 -7.75 33.02 0.91
C LYS A 493 -6.81 32.60 -0.22
N ALA A 494 -5.51 32.62 0.02
CA ALA A 494 -4.54 32.05 -0.91
C ALA A 494 -4.53 30.55 -0.77
N LEU A 495 -4.51 29.85 -1.90
CA LEU A 495 -4.48 28.39 -1.94
C LEU A 495 -3.38 27.96 -2.91
N THR A 496 -2.79 26.81 -2.64
CA THR A 496 -1.72 26.24 -3.48
C THR A 496 -2.09 24.86 -3.97
N LEU A 497 -1.67 24.50 -5.18
CA LEU A 497 -1.78 23.15 -5.72
C LEU A 497 -0.60 22.81 -6.65
N GLY A 498 -0.42 21.55 -6.91
CA GLY A 498 0.68 21.00 -7.69
C GLY A 498 1.18 19.72 -7.04
N GLU A 499 1.99 18.95 -7.75
CA GLU A 499 2.46 17.63 -7.27
C GLU A 499 3.21 17.75 -5.93
N SER A 500 4.21 18.65 -5.83
CA SER A 500 4.95 18.87 -4.58
C SER A 500 4.07 19.38 -3.44
N VAL A 501 3.04 20.15 -3.75
CA VAL A 501 2.07 20.65 -2.76
C VAL A 501 1.21 19.52 -2.23
N SER A 502 0.71 18.65 -3.12
CA SER A 502 -0.08 17.47 -2.74
C SER A 502 0.74 16.51 -1.89
N LEU A 503 2.02 16.28 -2.25
CA LEU A 503 2.93 15.43 -1.46
C LEU A 503 3.26 16.02 -0.10
N TYR A 504 3.38 17.37 0.00
CA TYR A 504 3.53 18.07 1.27
C TYR A 504 2.28 17.91 2.16
N ASP A 505 1.08 18.01 1.59
CA ASP A 505 -0.17 17.79 2.31
C ASP A 505 -0.33 16.31 2.74
N ILE A 506 0.02 15.36 1.87
CA ILE A 506 0.09 13.94 2.23
C ILE A 506 1.01 13.76 3.44
N LYS A 507 2.24 14.30 3.40
CA LYS A 507 3.19 14.26 4.52
C LYS A 507 2.54 14.72 5.84
N ASN A 508 1.85 15.87 5.82
CA ASN A 508 1.26 16.45 7.02
C ASN A 508 0.09 15.60 7.56
N VAL A 509 -0.83 15.17 6.68
CA VAL A 509 -1.98 14.33 7.05
C VAL A 509 -1.50 13.00 7.62
N VAL A 510 -0.55 12.39 6.97
CA VAL A 510 -0.08 11.04 7.29
C VAL A 510 0.75 11.05 8.58
N ASN A 511 1.57 12.08 8.82
CA ASN A 511 2.28 12.24 10.10
C ASN A 511 1.30 12.42 11.28
N ALA A 512 0.20 13.14 11.08
CA ALA A 512 -0.84 13.27 12.08
C ALA A 512 -1.57 11.94 12.34
N ASP A 513 -1.83 11.16 11.28
CA ASP A 513 -2.53 9.88 11.37
C ASP A 513 -1.68 8.79 12.07
N SER A 514 -0.36 8.76 11.84
CA SER A 514 0.51 7.62 12.21
C SER A 514 0.45 7.26 13.69
N THR A 515 0.60 8.26 14.55
CA THR A 515 0.60 8.05 16.01
C THR A 515 -0.75 7.53 16.50
N PHE A 516 -1.83 8.12 16.00
CA PHE A 516 -3.18 7.71 16.36
C PHE A 516 -3.49 6.27 15.93
N ILE A 517 -3.16 5.92 14.68
CA ILE A 517 -3.43 4.60 14.11
C ILE A 517 -2.62 3.51 14.80
N ASN A 518 -1.34 3.76 15.08
CA ASN A 518 -0.49 2.81 15.80
C ASN A 518 -1.00 2.54 17.21
N ILE A 519 -1.36 3.59 17.95
CA ILE A 519 -1.94 3.44 19.30
C ILE A 519 -3.27 2.69 19.23
N LEU A 520 -4.13 3.03 18.27
CA LEU A 520 -5.43 2.38 18.09
C LEU A 520 -5.27 0.88 17.80
N ALA A 521 -4.35 0.50 16.90
CA ALA A 521 -4.08 -0.90 16.58
C ALA A 521 -3.58 -1.68 17.80
N ILE A 522 -2.63 -1.12 18.55
CA ILE A 522 -2.08 -1.72 19.77
C ILE A 522 -3.21 -1.92 20.81
N VAL A 523 -4.05 -0.91 21.02
CA VAL A 523 -5.16 -0.99 21.98
C VAL A 523 -6.19 -2.03 21.55
N LEU A 524 -6.62 -2.03 20.29
CA LEU A 524 -7.61 -2.98 19.76
C LEU A 524 -7.12 -4.43 19.89
N ILE A 525 -5.89 -4.71 19.47
CA ILE A 525 -5.31 -6.05 19.57
C ILE A 525 -5.07 -6.42 21.04
N GLY A 526 -4.58 -5.49 21.85
CA GLY A 526 -4.41 -5.68 23.29
C GLY A 526 -5.71 -6.08 23.97
N LEU A 527 -6.83 -5.47 23.62
CA LEU A 527 -8.15 -5.81 24.12
C LEU A 527 -8.58 -7.22 23.72
N VAL A 528 -8.36 -7.63 22.45
CA VAL A 528 -8.68 -9.02 22.03
C VAL A 528 -7.88 -10.03 22.83
N VAL A 529 -6.58 -9.81 22.98
CA VAL A 529 -5.71 -10.69 23.77
C VAL A 529 -6.16 -10.73 25.25
N LEU A 530 -6.52 -9.56 25.81
CA LEU A 530 -7.05 -9.45 27.17
C LEU A 530 -8.32 -10.29 27.38
N PHE A 531 -9.31 -10.17 26.48
CA PHE A 531 -10.55 -10.93 26.56
C PHE A 531 -10.35 -12.42 26.26
N THR A 532 -9.46 -12.76 25.33
CA THR A 532 -9.17 -14.16 24.97
C THR A 532 -8.54 -14.92 26.12
N PHE A 533 -7.52 -14.36 26.74
CA PHE A 533 -6.76 -15.01 27.81
C PHE A 533 -7.20 -14.65 29.21
N LYS A 534 -8.04 -13.62 29.36
CA LYS A 534 -8.49 -13.09 30.65
C LYS A 534 -7.31 -12.78 31.60
N SER A 535 -6.25 -12.24 31.06
CA SER A 535 -4.99 -11.93 31.73
C SER A 535 -4.53 -10.52 31.40
N LEU A 536 -4.15 -9.76 32.42
CA LEU A 536 -3.68 -8.38 32.24
C LEU A 536 -2.24 -8.29 31.72
N SER A 537 -1.42 -9.28 32.03
CA SER A 537 0.01 -9.30 31.65
C SER A 537 0.28 -9.87 30.26
N LEU A 538 -0.55 -10.79 29.77
CA LEU A 538 -0.33 -11.42 28.48
C LEU A 538 -0.41 -10.43 27.30
N PRO A 539 -1.35 -9.46 27.24
CA PRO A 539 -1.31 -8.43 26.22
C PRO A 539 0.03 -7.72 26.13
N LEU A 540 0.59 -7.30 27.26
CA LEU A 540 1.88 -6.60 27.29
C LEU A 540 3.02 -7.47 26.79
N ILE A 541 3.05 -8.75 27.16
CA ILE A 541 4.10 -9.69 26.73
C ILE A 541 4.02 -9.97 25.22
N LEU A 542 2.80 -10.20 24.70
CA LEU A 542 2.56 -10.49 23.29
C LEU A 542 2.85 -9.26 22.42
N LEU A 543 2.31 -8.11 22.80
CA LEU A 543 2.54 -6.86 22.10
C LEU A 543 4.03 -6.49 22.07
N LEU A 544 4.73 -6.55 23.18
CA LEU A 544 6.18 -6.30 23.22
C LEU A 544 6.95 -7.25 22.28
N THR A 545 6.51 -8.50 22.16
CA THR A 545 7.16 -9.48 21.26
C THR A 545 6.98 -9.12 19.80
N ILE A 546 5.77 -8.68 19.39
CA ILE A 546 5.46 -8.37 17.99
C ILE A 546 5.93 -6.95 17.63
N GLU A 547 5.64 -5.96 18.47
CA GLU A 547 6.14 -4.58 18.29
C GLU A 547 7.67 -4.53 18.22
N GLY A 548 8.35 -5.29 19.07
CA GLY A 548 9.81 -5.42 19.01
C GLY A 548 10.29 -5.95 17.66
N ALA A 549 9.58 -6.88 17.04
CA ALA A 549 9.89 -7.35 15.69
C ALA A 549 9.63 -6.29 14.62
N ILE A 550 8.57 -5.48 14.76
CA ILE A 550 8.25 -4.35 13.87
C ILE A 550 9.36 -3.29 13.96
N TRP A 551 9.74 -2.89 15.17
CA TRP A 551 10.82 -1.90 15.37
C TRP A 551 12.16 -2.36 14.81
N ILE A 552 12.53 -3.64 14.97
CA ILE A 552 13.71 -4.22 14.33
C ILE A 552 13.60 -4.18 12.81
N ASN A 553 12.43 -4.48 12.26
CA ASN A 553 12.17 -4.44 10.82
C ASN A 553 12.41 -3.03 10.25
N LEU A 554 11.89 -2.01 10.91
CA LEU A 554 12.04 -0.61 10.53
C LEU A 554 13.48 -0.10 10.73
N ALA A 555 14.16 -0.53 11.81
CA ALA A 555 15.55 -0.18 12.04
C ALA A 555 16.49 -0.74 10.95
N ILE A 556 16.22 -1.94 10.41
CA ILE A 556 16.98 -2.48 9.27
C ILE A 556 16.87 -1.54 8.06
N THR A 557 15.72 -0.95 7.81
CA THR A 557 15.51 0.01 6.70
C THR A 557 16.34 1.28 6.94
N TYR A 558 16.35 1.83 8.15
CA TYR A 558 17.19 2.96 8.51
C TYR A 558 18.67 2.70 8.22
N PHE A 559 19.20 1.55 8.66
CA PHE A 559 20.61 1.19 8.44
C PHE A 559 20.95 0.88 6.99
N SER A 560 19.96 0.54 6.15
CA SER A 560 20.18 0.39 4.70
C SER A 560 20.39 1.73 3.98
N GLY A 561 20.01 2.85 4.61
CA GLY A 561 20.12 4.19 4.05
C GLY A 561 19.12 4.49 2.93
N SER A 562 18.23 3.54 2.60
CA SER A 562 17.20 3.75 1.59
C SER A 562 16.00 4.48 2.19
N PRO A 563 15.43 5.49 1.51
CA PRO A 563 14.21 6.13 1.97
C PRO A 563 13.06 5.12 2.01
N LEU A 564 12.21 5.25 2.99
CA LEU A 564 11.07 4.38 3.23
C LEU A 564 9.80 5.02 2.69
N CYS A 565 9.07 4.31 1.82
CA CYS A 565 7.75 4.76 1.44
C CYS A 565 6.85 4.85 2.69
N TYR A 566 6.24 6.01 2.91
CA TYR A 566 5.46 6.26 4.10
C TYR A 566 4.21 5.36 4.18
N ILE A 567 3.57 5.09 3.04
CA ILE A 567 2.45 4.14 2.97
C ILE A 567 2.93 2.75 3.44
N GLY A 568 4.16 2.37 3.05
CA GLY A 568 4.82 1.16 3.51
C GLY A 568 4.98 1.09 5.03
N PHE A 569 5.42 2.17 5.63
CA PHE A 569 5.56 2.29 7.08
C PHE A 569 4.24 2.11 7.83
N LEU A 570 3.18 2.80 7.41
CA LEU A 570 1.86 2.68 8.04
C LEU A 570 1.25 1.29 7.90
N VAL A 571 1.31 0.76 6.68
CA VAL A 571 0.75 -0.57 6.41
C VAL A 571 1.50 -1.63 7.21
N ILE A 572 2.85 -1.56 7.28
CA ILE A 572 3.60 -2.59 7.98
C ILE A 572 3.36 -2.56 9.48
N SER A 573 3.24 -1.37 10.09
CA SER A 573 3.00 -1.24 11.53
C SER A 573 1.69 -1.90 11.95
N THR A 574 0.63 -1.76 11.18
CA THR A 574 -0.70 -2.31 11.47
C THR A 574 -0.88 -3.74 10.93
N VAL A 575 -0.46 -3.97 9.68
CA VAL A 575 -0.63 -5.26 9.00
C VAL A 575 0.27 -6.33 9.60
N GLN A 576 1.55 -6.03 9.84
CA GLN A 576 2.45 -6.97 10.49
C GLN A 576 1.93 -7.31 11.89
N LEU A 577 1.50 -6.31 12.66
CA LEU A 577 0.93 -6.54 13.99
C LEU A 577 -0.30 -7.46 13.90
N GLY A 578 -1.26 -7.15 13.03
CA GLY A 578 -2.49 -7.94 12.86
C GLY A 578 -2.25 -9.35 12.34
N ALA A 579 -1.36 -9.50 11.35
CA ALA A 579 -1.12 -10.78 10.67
C ALA A 579 -0.16 -11.73 11.41
N THR A 580 0.62 -11.24 12.38
CA THR A 580 1.63 -12.06 13.05
C THR A 580 1.38 -12.28 14.54
N VAL A 581 0.43 -11.55 15.13
CA VAL A 581 0.03 -11.78 16.53
C VAL A 581 -0.54 -13.18 16.74
N ASP A 582 -1.08 -13.81 15.70
CA ASP A 582 -1.62 -15.15 15.70
C ASP A 582 -0.58 -16.19 16.11
N TYR A 583 0.69 -16.01 15.73
CA TYR A 583 1.79 -16.88 16.15
C TYR A 583 1.99 -16.83 17.67
N ALA A 584 1.90 -15.65 18.24
CA ALA A 584 2.03 -15.44 19.67
C ALA A 584 0.82 -15.98 20.45
N ILE A 585 -0.40 -15.82 19.90
CA ILE A 585 -1.63 -16.39 20.47
C ILE A 585 -1.56 -17.91 20.47
N LEU A 586 -1.17 -18.52 19.33
CA LEU A 586 -1.04 -19.98 19.21
C LEU A 586 -0.02 -20.53 20.23
N PHE A 587 1.13 -19.87 20.36
CA PHE A 587 2.13 -20.25 21.35
C PHE A 587 1.56 -20.14 22.78
N THR A 588 0.94 -19.00 23.10
CA THR A 588 0.46 -18.70 24.46
C THR A 588 -0.68 -19.62 24.91
N ASP A 589 -1.64 -19.92 24.02
CA ASP A 589 -2.73 -20.86 24.34
C ASP A 589 -2.18 -22.25 24.68
N ASN A 590 -1.24 -22.74 23.87
CA ASN A 590 -0.59 -24.04 24.13
C ASN A 590 0.28 -23.98 25.40
N TYR A 591 0.98 -22.86 25.67
CA TYR A 591 1.76 -22.68 26.89
C TYR A 591 0.87 -22.77 28.14
N LEU A 592 -0.22 -22.05 28.17
CA LEU A 592 -1.16 -22.08 29.31
C LEU A 592 -1.77 -23.49 29.49
N ARG A 593 -2.03 -24.20 28.40
CA ARG A 593 -2.54 -25.59 28.45
C ARG A 593 -1.50 -26.54 29.05
N TYR A 594 -0.24 -26.52 28.57
CA TYR A 594 0.81 -27.39 29.12
C TYR A 594 1.26 -26.96 30.52
N ARG A 595 1.10 -25.69 30.87
CA ARG A 595 1.50 -25.15 32.19
C ARG A 595 0.66 -25.69 33.33
N LYS A 596 -0.54 -26.20 33.07
CA LYS A 596 -1.41 -26.82 34.10
C LYS A 596 -0.69 -28.01 34.77
N ASP A 597 0.04 -28.81 33.98
CA ASP A 597 0.64 -30.08 34.42
C ASP A 597 2.17 -30.06 34.47
N ASN A 598 2.82 -28.98 34.06
CA ASN A 598 4.28 -28.92 33.91
C ASN A 598 4.88 -27.67 34.53
N LYS A 599 6.16 -27.72 34.88
CA LYS A 599 6.94 -26.53 35.29
C LYS A 599 7.07 -25.54 34.11
N PRO A 600 7.25 -24.23 34.37
CA PRO A 600 7.32 -23.21 33.31
C PRO A 600 8.27 -23.55 32.16
N LYS A 601 9.47 -24.05 32.46
CA LYS A 601 10.46 -24.43 31.44
C LYS A 601 10.00 -25.62 30.59
N ASP A 602 9.43 -26.64 31.22
CA ASP A 602 8.99 -27.85 30.53
C ASP A 602 7.73 -27.56 29.70
N ALA A 603 6.84 -26.71 30.22
CA ALA A 603 5.68 -26.22 29.50
C ALA A 603 6.10 -25.46 28.22
N ALA A 604 7.03 -24.49 28.33
CA ALA A 604 7.54 -23.75 27.19
C ALA A 604 8.23 -24.66 26.16
N GLN A 605 9.01 -25.65 26.59
CA GLN A 605 9.65 -26.62 25.70
C GLN A 605 8.63 -27.47 24.93
N LYS A 606 7.61 -28.02 25.63
CA LYS A 606 6.55 -28.81 25.01
C LYS A 606 5.74 -27.98 24.03
N THR A 607 5.45 -26.73 24.39
CA THR A 607 4.77 -25.76 23.52
C THR A 607 5.57 -25.52 22.25
N LEU A 608 6.86 -25.23 22.34
CA LEU A 608 7.72 -25.05 21.17
C LEU A 608 7.67 -26.27 20.23
N VAL A 609 7.84 -27.49 20.77
CA VAL A 609 7.78 -28.71 19.94
C VAL A 609 6.45 -28.81 19.18
N HIS A 610 5.37 -28.43 19.83
CA HIS A 610 4.03 -28.56 19.24
C HIS A 610 3.68 -27.45 18.25
N THR A 611 4.07 -26.18 18.53
CA THR A 611 3.65 -25.02 17.74
C THR A 611 4.64 -24.59 16.67
N MET A 612 5.94 -24.86 16.86
CA MET A 612 7.00 -24.45 15.94
C MET A 612 6.74 -24.85 14.46
N PRO A 613 6.28 -26.08 14.13
CA PRO A 613 6.01 -26.43 12.74
C PRO A 613 4.94 -25.54 12.10
N ALA A 614 3.86 -25.26 12.81
CA ALA A 614 2.78 -24.42 12.31
C ALA A 614 3.27 -22.98 12.10
N ILE A 615 3.94 -22.38 13.09
CA ILE A 615 4.48 -21.02 13.02
C ILE A 615 5.47 -20.86 11.85
N ILE A 616 6.37 -21.84 11.65
CA ILE A 616 7.35 -21.79 10.55
C ILE A 616 6.65 -21.85 9.19
N ILE A 617 5.61 -22.69 9.03
CA ILE A 617 4.88 -22.82 7.78
C ILE A 617 4.15 -21.51 7.45
N SER A 618 3.40 -20.97 8.40
CA SER A 618 2.67 -19.72 8.23
C SER A 618 3.60 -18.55 7.93
N ALA A 619 4.67 -18.43 8.71
CA ALA A 619 5.68 -17.39 8.49
C ALA A 619 6.39 -17.54 7.14
N ALA A 620 6.69 -18.78 6.71
CA ALA A 620 7.28 -19.01 5.39
C ALA A 620 6.33 -18.60 4.26
N ILE A 621 5.04 -18.91 4.35
CA ILE A 621 4.05 -18.52 3.34
C ILE A 621 3.94 -17.00 3.26
N LEU A 622 3.75 -16.31 4.41
CA LEU A 622 3.62 -14.86 4.45
C LEU A 622 4.90 -14.15 4.00
N SER A 623 6.06 -14.65 4.43
CA SER A 623 7.36 -14.11 4.05
C SER A 623 7.63 -14.25 2.55
N LEU A 624 7.38 -15.42 1.98
CA LEU A 624 7.57 -15.67 0.56
C LEU A 624 6.58 -14.88 -0.28
N ALA A 625 5.33 -14.73 0.17
CA ALA A 625 4.35 -13.85 -0.47
C ALA A 625 4.88 -12.41 -0.53
N GLY A 626 5.39 -11.89 0.59
CA GLY A 626 5.99 -10.55 0.63
C GLY A 626 7.20 -10.42 -0.29
N PHE A 627 8.16 -11.34 -0.23
CA PHE A 627 9.36 -11.27 -1.09
C PHE A 627 9.04 -11.43 -2.57
N ILE A 628 8.04 -12.24 -2.95
CA ILE A 628 7.61 -12.36 -4.35
C ILE A 628 7.04 -11.03 -4.84
N VAL A 629 6.17 -10.38 -4.05
CA VAL A 629 5.67 -9.05 -4.37
C VAL A 629 6.83 -8.07 -4.52
N GLY A 630 7.75 -8.04 -3.57
CA GLY A 630 8.92 -7.17 -3.58
C GLY A 630 9.84 -7.36 -4.79
N LEU A 631 9.98 -8.61 -5.28
CA LEU A 631 10.85 -8.94 -6.43
C LEU A 631 10.16 -8.75 -7.78
N VAL A 632 8.84 -8.86 -7.83
CA VAL A 632 8.08 -8.84 -9.08
C VAL A 632 7.61 -7.45 -9.43
N SER A 633 7.29 -6.63 -8.43
CA SER A 633 6.78 -5.28 -8.65
C SER A 633 7.89 -4.32 -9.04
N THR A 634 7.66 -3.56 -10.11
CA THR A 634 8.48 -2.43 -10.56
C THR A 634 8.01 -1.12 -9.92
N ASN A 635 6.82 -1.09 -9.32
CA ASN A 635 6.38 0.04 -8.51
C ASN A 635 7.09 0.01 -7.15
N ASP A 636 7.83 1.07 -6.83
CA ASP A 636 8.68 1.14 -5.64
C ASP A 636 7.89 1.01 -4.33
N VAL A 637 6.70 1.61 -4.25
CA VAL A 637 5.79 1.52 -3.09
C VAL A 637 5.38 0.07 -2.83
N VAL A 638 4.92 -0.62 -3.87
CA VAL A 638 4.46 -2.02 -3.78
C VAL A 638 5.62 -2.97 -3.48
N SER A 639 6.77 -2.72 -4.12
CA SER A 639 8.01 -3.48 -3.90
C SER A 639 8.50 -3.36 -2.45
N GLN A 640 8.63 -2.14 -1.94
CA GLN A 640 9.04 -1.89 -0.55
C GLN A 640 8.08 -2.50 0.46
N LEU A 641 6.75 -2.38 0.25
CA LEU A 641 5.73 -3.05 1.06
C LEU A 641 5.94 -4.57 1.09
N GLY A 642 6.21 -5.16 -0.08
CA GLY A 642 6.49 -6.58 -0.19
C GLY A 642 7.72 -7.01 0.64
N TYR A 643 8.84 -6.32 0.50
CA TYR A 643 10.05 -6.61 1.27
C TYR A 643 9.87 -6.41 2.78
N LEU A 644 9.21 -5.33 3.18
CA LEU A 644 8.91 -5.06 4.59
C LEU A 644 8.04 -6.17 5.21
N LEU A 645 6.99 -6.59 4.49
CA LEU A 645 6.10 -7.66 4.93
C LEU A 645 6.83 -9.00 5.02
N GLY A 646 7.61 -9.34 3.99
CA GLY A 646 8.36 -10.59 3.94
C GLY A 646 9.36 -10.72 5.08
N ARG A 647 10.16 -9.68 5.30
CA ARG A 647 11.13 -9.59 6.38
C ARG A 647 10.45 -9.53 7.75
N GLY A 648 9.36 -8.76 7.85
CA GLY A 648 8.56 -8.61 9.07
C GLY A 648 7.98 -9.93 9.55
N ALA A 649 7.46 -10.77 8.66
CA ALA A 649 6.94 -12.10 8.99
C ALA A 649 8.02 -13.02 9.57
N LEU A 650 9.24 -13.02 9.00
CA LEU A 650 10.37 -13.80 9.53
C LEU A 650 10.80 -13.29 10.92
N LEU A 651 10.92 -11.99 11.09
CA LEU A 651 11.31 -11.38 12.37
C LEU A 651 10.28 -11.66 13.46
N SER A 652 8.98 -11.56 13.14
CA SER A 652 7.90 -11.88 14.07
C SER A 652 7.91 -13.36 14.47
N ALA A 653 8.07 -14.27 13.50
CA ALA A 653 8.20 -15.70 13.82
C ALA A 653 9.42 -16.01 14.66
N ALA A 654 10.58 -15.40 14.34
CA ALA A 654 11.78 -15.55 15.14
C ALA A 654 11.57 -15.03 16.58
N SER A 655 10.93 -13.87 16.75
CA SER A 655 10.61 -13.32 18.06
C SER A 655 9.67 -14.23 18.85
N VAL A 656 8.63 -14.78 18.22
CA VAL A 656 7.71 -15.71 18.86
C VAL A 656 8.36 -17.05 19.21
N LEU A 657 9.28 -17.55 18.40
CA LEU A 657 9.94 -18.84 18.66
C LEU A 657 11.13 -18.71 19.61
N LEU A 658 11.76 -17.55 19.72
CA LEU A 658 12.96 -17.35 20.53
C LEU A 658 12.70 -16.51 21.79
N PHE A 659 12.05 -15.35 21.64
CA PHE A 659 11.89 -14.36 22.71
C PHE A 659 10.66 -14.65 23.58
N LEU A 660 9.51 -14.97 23.00
CA LEU A 660 8.28 -15.23 23.74
C LEU A 660 8.38 -16.40 24.72
N PRO A 661 9.05 -17.56 24.39
CA PRO A 661 9.27 -18.63 25.37
C PRO A 661 10.13 -18.21 26.56
N ALA A 662 11.10 -17.31 26.33
CA ALA A 662 11.92 -16.75 27.39
C ALA A 662 11.06 -15.85 28.30
N LEU A 663 10.31 -14.90 27.72
CA LEU A 663 9.44 -13.99 28.47
C LEU A 663 8.39 -14.75 29.28
N THR A 664 7.63 -15.66 28.67
CA THR A 664 6.56 -16.40 29.32
C THR A 664 7.07 -17.29 30.45
N SER A 665 8.23 -17.95 30.27
CA SER A 665 8.82 -18.82 31.30
C SER A 665 9.42 -18.05 32.47
N ILE A 666 9.90 -16.82 32.27
CA ILE A 666 10.49 -15.97 33.32
C ILE A 666 9.38 -15.21 34.05
N SER A 667 8.42 -14.67 33.32
CA SER A 667 7.30 -13.90 33.87
C SER A 667 6.13 -14.78 34.36
N ASP A 668 6.28 -16.12 34.41
CA ASP A 668 5.23 -17.07 34.73
C ASP A 668 4.48 -16.76 36.04
N LYS A 669 5.20 -16.36 37.10
CA LYS A 669 4.56 -15.96 38.37
C LYS A 669 3.64 -14.74 38.19
N PHE A 670 4.07 -13.75 37.43
CA PHE A 670 3.32 -12.54 37.15
C PHE A 670 2.08 -12.86 36.29
N VAL A 671 2.24 -13.71 35.26
CA VAL A 671 1.14 -14.21 34.45
C VAL A 671 0.12 -14.95 35.32
N GLY A 672 0.57 -15.81 36.23
CA GLY A 672 -0.31 -16.58 37.12
C GLY A 672 -1.15 -15.71 38.07
N VAL A 673 -0.59 -14.60 38.58
CA VAL A 673 -1.30 -13.65 39.47
C VAL A 673 -2.33 -12.80 38.72
N THR A 674 -2.00 -12.40 37.47
CA THR A 674 -2.83 -11.49 36.67
C THR A 674 -3.87 -12.20 35.78
N THR A 675 -3.88 -13.54 35.76
CA THR A 675 -4.82 -14.33 34.97
C THR A 675 -5.99 -14.79 35.85
N LEU A 676 -7.21 -14.46 35.42
CA LEU A 676 -8.42 -14.91 36.08
C LEU A 676 -8.56 -16.44 35.93
N LYS A 677 -8.62 -17.17 37.04
CA LYS A 677 -8.85 -18.61 37.05
C LYS A 677 -10.19 -18.93 36.38
N ARG A 678 -10.16 -19.75 35.32
CA ARG A 678 -11.40 -20.28 34.73
C ARG A 678 -12.18 -21.08 35.81
N ARG A 679 -13.49 -20.88 35.88
CA ARG A 679 -14.41 -21.61 36.81
C ARG A 679 -14.41 -23.13 36.60
N ASP A 680 -13.89 -23.60 35.48
CA ASP A 680 -13.78 -25.03 35.07
C ASP A 680 -12.51 -25.73 35.62
N ASP A 681 -11.69 -25.04 36.40
CA ASP A 681 -10.48 -25.60 37.04
C ASP A 681 -10.75 -26.08 38.51
N LYS A 682 -12.03 -26.35 38.87
CA LYS A 682 -12.41 -27.02 40.12
C LYS A 682 -12.82 -28.48 39.88
#